data_71943a2d511597acc8b386715f0b4b16
#
_entry.id   71943a2d511597acc8b386715f0b4b16
#
_cell.length_a   1.000
_cell.length_b   1.000
_cell.length_c   1.000
_cell.angle_alpha   90.00
_cell.angle_beta   90.00
_cell.angle_gamma   90.00
#
_symmetry.space_group_name_H-M   'P 1'
#
loop_
_entity.id
_entity.type
_entity.pdbx_description
1 polymer ?
#
loop_
_entity_poly.entity_id
_entity_poly.type
_entity_poly.pdbx_seq_one_letter_code
_entity_poly.pdbx_strand_id
1 'polypeptide(L)'
;MSDVLLPLHALADPTRRRETRDRLEVLTALLSGPHVEPLFRETVIRVPGDHAVFGWLCRVGGCSRSRANSRDLCHPHKMEWERGRRENPQLTRREFLRNAKPAEFYDRLGEPPVCRICPDRPARHLGLRLCLAHNGRWKKASSTHPGLVFEDWLATQTEPFHGYGDCIVSSCQSLSGSPLGLCRVHEQRYEAEGSPGKAMRPSKWFQRYEMGGRPVPILYEDKAAFLRWCRTTHPVSRAGTINLLGLPPLVIAEFQWTLFAHTQRAAHTYWTTWWIQEVANVARDRGVGSLTELAGERSQMDPRKRFILHEVLTELRVVYFTPEETKEAGYIESEHFGVRFPQRHSNFDLTKVSQRWLRDLLWDHLADRLRSPKGPRSTGPVDNDRRACYELSAFLEITAPKGGHNPRLLDEDHMRRFVADHTKRVREGLPSLSVRGHDGQPSKVTENTGRFVFNHARTILRWALDTGLAEEIGLSRKFIVALPNSGAQRERARRPFPDPVARALADQGNLQVLADRYDPNDRGLRDAWETLVFTGRRCNEVLKLRLECMAVHRRVPFLWHDQTKVGNLDEAIRIPETLYLRLSKRRQITLERFEDRHGRQPTAKERSALALFPSPSRNPKGTVSISYTFFHTGFSGWLEDLDIGQWVPHQARHTLATNLLKHGAGLHHIKKYLGQVSQRMAEHYAKVASSEIDDVLDRFWVAGPGSAEPGKLLVSPDEKMTKAEAEAMALDLARGSTPAEGGFCTFQPVVRGDACPWNLDCHNCDKFVMSGADLLYWRRKAEQWRTQAERAPDDATADYLHQLFEPTARAIEGLEKALASFGLLEDALALDLRRPQDYFHRLWSLAFRASDLADMDDGLHDDTPAFTKDAE
;
A
#
# COMPACT_ATOMS: atom_id res chain seq x y z
N MET A 1 -14.80 0.54 -14.16
CA MET A 1 -15.43 1.65 -13.42
C MET A 1 -15.48 2.79 -14.42
N SER A 2 -16.67 3.17 -14.85
CA SER A 2 -16.85 4.39 -15.63
C SER A 2 -16.52 5.56 -14.71
N ASP A 3 -15.38 6.19 -14.96
CA ASP A 3 -15.08 7.49 -14.39
C ASP A 3 -16.21 8.42 -14.84
N VAL A 4 -17.04 8.82 -13.91
CA VAL A 4 -17.95 9.93 -14.15
C VAL A 4 -17.07 11.17 -14.26
N LEU A 5 -16.62 11.42 -15.48
CA LEU A 5 -16.16 12.74 -15.86
C LEU A 5 -17.44 13.57 -15.88
N LEU A 6 -17.70 14.26 -14.79
CA LEU A 6 -18.67 15.33 -14.83
C LEU A 6 -18.30 16.23 -16.01
N PRO A 7 -19.29 16.67 -16.76
CA PRO A 7 -19.04 17.57 -17.86
C PRO A 7 -18.39 18.83 -17.27
N LEU A 8 -17.09 18.94 -17.47
CA LEU A 8 -16.34 20.19 -17.28
C LEU A 8 -16.70 21.16 -18.45
N HIS A 9 -17.94 21.09 -18.92
CA HIS A 9 -18.41 21.95 -20.01
C HIS A 9 -18.51 23.37 -19.49
N ALA A 10 -17.62 24.19 -19.97
CA ALA A 10 -17.86 25.61 -20.01
C ALA A 10 -19.11 25.83 -20.87
N LEU A 11 -20.20 26.20 -20.24
CA LEU A 11 -21.33 26.80 -20.96
C LEU A 11 -20.81 28.03 -21.70
N ALA A 12 -21.23 28.20 -22.95
CA ALA A 12 -20.88 29.33 -23.79
C ALA A 12 -21.66 30.58 -23.34
N ASP A 13 -21.27 31.16 -22.16
CA ASP A 13 -21.96 32.24 -21.52
C ASP A 13 -20.96 33.37 -21.16
N PRO A 14 -21.33 34.65 -21.14
CA PRO A 14 -20.48 35.77 -20.77
C PRO A 14 -19.89 35.68 -19.35
N THR A 15 -20.42 34.84 -18.47
CA THR A 15 -19.83 34.43 -17.19
C THR A 15 -18.50 33.71 -17.35
N ARG A 16 -18.20 33.15 -18.54
CA ARG A 16 -16.97 32.36 -18.83
C ARG A 16 -15.67 33.15 -18.55
N ARG A 17 -15.63 34.43 -18.84
CA ARG A 17 -14.45 35.27 -18.58
C ARG A 17 -14.21 35.48 -17.07
N ARG A 18 -15.29 35.67 -16.31
CA ARG A 18 -15.26 35.83 -14.86
C ARG A 18 -14.81 34.53 -14.20
N GLU A 19 -15.44 33.44 -14.55
CA GLU A 19 -15.11 32.10 -14.04
C GLU A 19 -13.65 31.70 -14.32
N THR A 20 -13.15 31.99 -15.53
CA THR A 20 -11.74 31.75 -15.91
C THR A 20 -10.79 32.61 -15.07
N ARG A 21 -11.15 33.85 -14.81
CA ARG A 21 -10.35 34.74 -13.97
C ARG A 21 -10.31 34.28 -12.54
N ASP A 22 -11.44 33.91 -11.98
CA ASP A 22 -11.53 33.40 -10.61
C ASP A 22 -10.70 32.11 -10.43
N ARG A 23 -10.71 31.19 -11.41
CA ARG A 23 -9.88 29.98 -11.41
C ARG A 23 -8.39 30.28 -11.44
N LEU A 24 -7.98 31.27 -12.23
CA LEU A 24 -6.58 31.69 -12.29
C LEU A 24 -6.14 32.31 -10.95
N GLU A 25 -6.98 33.13 -10.32
CA GLU A 25 -6.69 33.70 -9.00
C GLU A 25 -6.50 32.60 -7.93
N VAL A 26 -7.38 31.59 -7.90
CA VAL A 26 -7.28 30.45 -6.98
C VAL A 26 -5.97 29.68 -7.20
N LEU A 27 -5.66 29.32 -8.44
CA LEU A 27 -4.44 28.59 -8.74
C LEU A 27 -3.18 29.41 -8.44
N THR A 28 -3.19 30.70 -8.71
CA THR A 28 -2.09 31.62 -8.40
C THR A 28 -1.85 31.72 -6.89
N ALA A 29 -2.94 31.79 -6.10
CA ALA A 29 -2.84 31.79 -4.65
C ALA A 29 -2.24 30.48 -4.12
N LEU A 30 -2.69 29.33 -4.64
CA LEU A 30 -2.15 28.02 -4.28
C LEU A 30 -0.66 27.88 -4.64
N LEU A 31 -0.27 28.31 -5.84
CA LEU A 31 1.13 28.26 -6.31
C LEU A 31 2.04 29.18 -5.53
N SER A 32 1.50 30.26 -4.92
CA SER A 32 2.27 31.18 -4.07
C SER A 32 2.59 30.61 -2.70
N GLY A 33 1.97 29.48 -2.32
CA GLY A 33 2.15 28.82 -1.03
C GLY A 33 3.62 28.42 -0.77
N PRO A 34 4.15 28.55 0.47
CA PRO A 34 5.57 28.30 0.77
C PRO A 34 6.01 26.85 0.56
N HIS A 35 5.08 25.92 0.52
CA HIS A 35 5.34 24.50 0.30
C HIS A 35 5.50 24.11 -1.19
N VAL A 36 5.17 25.03 -2.11
CA VAL A 36 5.29 24.78 -3.54
C VAL A 36 6.74 24.95 -3.99
N GLU A 37 7.30 23.91 -4.60
CA GLU A 37 8.66 23.94 -5.13
C GLU A 37 8.80 25.06 -6.18
N PRO A 38 9.80 25.95 -6.07
CA PRO A 38 9.96 27.12 -6.94
C PRO A 38 9.95 26.78 -8.43
N LEU A 39 10.52 25.62 -8.80
CA LEU A 39 10.60 25.20 -10.19
C LEU A 39 9.23 25.10 -10.89
N PHE A 40 8.15 24.78 -10.15
CA PHE A 40 6.80 24.70 -10.70
C PHE A 40 6.10 26.06 -10.84
N ARG A 41 6.74 27.15 -10.44
CA ARG A 41 6.25 28.51 -10.69
C ARG A 41 6.76 29.10 -12.01
N GLU A 42 7.73 28.44 -12.62
CA GLU A 42 8.35 28.90 -13.85
C GLU A 42 7.47 28.53 -15.07
N THR A 43 7.41 29.43 -16.07
CA THR A 43 6.74 29.15 -17.36
C THR A 43 7.52 28.13 -18.19
N VAL A 44 8.82 28.04 -17.99
CA VAL A 44 9.68 26.99 -18.55
C VAL A 44 10.26 26.19 -17.42
N ILE A 45 9.59 25.09 -17.09
CA ILE A 45 9.95 24.23 -15.99
C ILE A 45 11.16 23.38 -16.37
N ARG A 46 12.31 23.60 -15.73
CA ARG A 46 13.55 22.83 -15.91
C ARG A 46 13.71 21.85 -14.77
N VAL A 47 13.32 20.61 -15.03
CA VAL A 47 13.34 19.53 -14.04
C VAL A 47 14.77 19.00 -13.89
N PRO A 48 15.34 18.93 -12.66
CA PRO A 48 16.63 18.30 -12.40
C PRO A 48 16.64 16.84 -12.89
N GLY A 49 17.79 16.38 -13.39
CA GLY A 49 17.91 15.02 -13.95
C GLY A 49 17.62 13.91 -12.96
N ASP A 50 17.86 14.14 -11.68
CA ASP A 50 17.66 13.22 -10.55
C ASP A 50 16.38 13.50 -9.75
N HIS A 51 15.51 14.42 -10.22
CA HIS A 51 14.27 14.77 -9.52
C HIS A 51 13.48 13.51 -9.13
N ALA A 52 13.01 13.45 -7.87
CA ALA A 52 12.41 12.24 -7.28
C ALA A 52 11.22 11.67 -8.08
N VAL A 53 10.42 12.53 -8.72
CA VAL A 53 9.21 12.15 -9.46
C VAL A 53 9.41 12.21 -10.97
N PHE A 54 9.96 13.30 -11.47
CA PHE A 54 10.14 13.56 -12.89
C PHE A 54 11.59 13.39 -13.38
N GLY A 55 12.45 12.76 -12.57
CA GLY A 55 13.85 12.55 -12.94
C GLY A 55 13.99 11.84 -14.28
N TRP A 56 14.82 12.39 -15.15
CA TRP A 56 14.92 11.96 -16.54
C TRP A 56 16.31 11.48 -16.95
N LEU A 57 17.32 11.74 -16.16
CA LEU A 57 18.70 11.41 -16.48
C LEU A 57 18.98 9.92 -16.29
N CYS A 58 19.78 9.32 -17.18
CA CYS A 58 20.30 7.96 -17.04
C CYS A 58 21.14 7.84 -15.75
N ARG A 59 21.02 6.73 -15.05
CA ARG A 59 21.69 6.52 -13.75
C ARG A 59 23.13 6.04 -13.86
N VAL A 60 23.63 5.72 -15.05
CA VAL A 60 25.05 5.46 -15.23
C VAL A 60 25.83 6.75 -15.00
N GLY A 61 26.84 6.69 -14.14
CA GLY A 61 27.64 7.85 -13.77
C GLY A 61 28.20 8.58 -15.00
N GLY A 62 28.04 9.92 -15.06
CA GLY A 62 28.49 10.75 -16.17
C GLY A 62 27.68 10.64 -17.46
N CYS A 63 26.63 9.81 -17.53
CA CYS A 63 25.78 9.69 -18.71
C CYS A 63 24.73 10.81 -18.75
N SER A 64 24.79 11.67 -19.77
CA SER A 64 23.88 12.80 -19.98
C SER A 64 22.61 12.46 -20.78
N ARG A 65 22.35 11.18 -21.05
CA ARG A 65 21.20 10.75 -21.87
C ARG A 65 19.94 10.60 -21.03
N SER A 66 18.79 10.81 -21.68
CA SER A 66 17.49 10.61 -21.05
C SER A 66 17.18 9.12 -20.83
N ARG A 67 16.43 8.85 -19.76
CA ARG A 67 15.93 7.50 -19.48
C ARG A 67 14.98 7.01 -20.56
N ALA A 68 15.02 5.70 -20.86
CA ALA A 68 14.09 5.05 -21.76
C ALA A 68 12.79 4.67 -21.01
N ASN A 69 11.72 5.40 -21.24
CA ASN A 69 10.42 5.24 -20.57
C ASN A 69 10.54 5.36 -19.03
N SER A 70 9.77 4.58 -18.26
CA SER A 70 9.78 4.57 -16.78
C SER A 70 11.01 3.90 -16.15
N ARG A 71 12.08 3.66 -16.93
CA ARG A 71 13.28 2.95 -16.46
C ARG A 71 14.37 3.92 -16.07
N ASP A 72 15.33 3.44 -15.33
CA ASP A 72 16.46 4.22 -14.81
C ASP A 72 17.64 4.33 -15.77
N LEU A 73 17.62 3.63 -16.93
CA LEU A 73 18.66 3.64 -17.94
C LEU A 73 18.19 4.30 -19.25
N CYS A 74 19.11 4.93 -19.95
CA CYS A 74 18.92 5.28 -21.36
C CYS A 74 18.88 4.03 -22.24
N HIS A 75 18.45 4.18 -23.49
CA HIS A 75 18.32 3.03 -24.41
C HIS A 75 19.61 2.22 -24.61
N PRO A 76 20.79 2.83 -24.87
CA PRO A 76 22.04 2.07 -24.99
C PRO A 76 22.36 1.26 -23.73
N HIS A 77 22.33 1.87 -22.55
CA HIS A 77 22.64 1.18 -21.30
C HIS A 77 21.61 0.12 -20.93
N LYS A 78 20.35 0.30 -21.35
CA LYS A 78 19.35 -0.76 -21.19
C LYS A 78 19.71 -2.00 -22.00
N MET A 79 20.10 -1.81 -23.26
CA MET A 79 20.52 -2.92 -24.14
C MET A 79 21.79 -3.60 -23.60
N GLU A 80 22.74 -2.82 -23.13
CA GLU A 80 23.96 -3.31 -22.50
C GLU A 80 23.67 -4.11 -21.23
N TRP A 81 22.79 -3.61 -20.37
CA TRP A 81 22.32 -4.32 -19.19
C TRP A 81 21.63 -5.66 -19.54
N GLU A 82 20.73 -5.66 -20.52
CA GLU A 82 20.01 -6.85 -20.96
C GLU A 82 20.96 -7.89 -21.57
N ARG A 83 22.02 -7.44 -22.26
CA ARG A 83 23.07 -8.29 -22.76
C ARG A 83 23.91 -8.86 -21.62
N GLY A 84 24.43 -8.02 -20.72
CA GLY A 84 25.25 -8.44 -19.60
C GLY A 84 24.56 -9.44 -18.68
N ARG A 85 23.24 -9.30 -18.47
CA ARG A 85 22.47 -10.30 -17.71
C ARG A 85 22.27 -11.63 -18.44
N ARG A 86 22.25 -11.64 -19.76
CA ARG A 86 22.20 -12.90 -20.53
C ARG A 86 23.53 -13.65 -20.44
N GLU A 87 24.65 -12.92 -20.47
CA GLU A 87 26.00 -13.46 -20.37
C GLU A 87 26.36 -13.85 -18.93
N ASN A 88 25.92 -13.09 -17.95
CA ASN A 88 26.12 -13.34 -16.53
C ASN A 88 24.82 -13.10 -15.73
N PRO A 89 24.03 -14.16 -15.46
CA PRO A 89 22.79 -14.07 -14.70
C PRO A 89 22.93 -13.52 -13.26
N GLN A 90 24.14 -13.61 -12.68
CA GLN A 90 24.45 -13.11 -11.34
C GLN A 90 24.81 -11.61 -11.33
N LEU A 91 24.95 -10.99 -12.50
CA LEU A 91 25.24 -9.57 -12.59
C LEU A 91 24.18 -8.74 -11.87
N THR A 92 24.62 -8.05 -10.81
CA THR A 92 23.72 -7.16 -10.08
C THR A 92 23.57 -5.81 -10.76
N ARG A 93 22.44 -5.14 -10.51
CA ARG A 93 22.22 -3.78 -11.03
C ARG A 93 23.27 -2.79 -10.57
N ARG A 94 23.72 -2.93 -9.32
CA ARG A 94 24.73 -2.07 -8.69
C ARG A 94 26.11 -2.20 -9.38
N GLU A 95 26.53 -3.44 -9.64
CA GLU A 95 27.77 -3.69 -10.37
C GLU A 95 27.73 -3.13 -11.78
N PHE A 96 26.62 -3.33 -12.49
CA PHE A 96 26.43 -2.74 -13.82
C PHE A 96 26.53 -1.20 -13.79
N LEU A 97 25.79 -0.54 -12.90
CA LEU A 97 25.80 0.94 -12.80
C LEU A 97 27.17 1.49 -12.44
N ARG A 98 27.96 0.74 -11.65
CA ARG A 98 29.34 1.14 -11.26
C ARG A 98 30.32 0.98 -12.42
N ASN A 99 30.17 -0.06 -13.24
CA ASN A 99 31.15 -0.44 -14.26
C ASN A 99 30.81 0.07 -15.66
N ALA A 100 29.54 0.43 -15.91
CA ALA A 100 29.11 0.95 -17.21
C ALA A 100 29.72 2.32 -17.48
N LYS A 101 30.23 2.49 -18.70
CA LYS A 101 30.82 3.77 -19.14
C LYS A 101 29.72 4.69 -19.67
N PRO A 102 29.84 6.03 -19.50
CA PRO A 102 28.90 6.99 -20.09
C PRO A 102 28.74 6.75 -21.59
N ALA A 103 27.49 6.88 -22.09
CA ALA A 103 27.24 6.79 -23.52
C ALA A 103 27.73 8.05 -24.23
N GLU A 104 28.63 7.89 -25.16
CA GLU A 104 29.33 9.00 -25.83
C GLU A 104 28.46 9.80 -26.80
N PHE A 105 27.32 9.25 -27.24
CA PHE A 105 26.50 9.87 -28.28
C PHE A 105 25.40 10.77 -27.71
N TYR A 106 25.14 11.85 -28.45
CA TYR A 106 24.10 12.80 -28.17
C TYR A 106 22.69 12.14 -28.13
N ASP A 107 21.93 12.51 -27.09
CA ASP A 107 20.53 12.12 -26.99
C ASP A 107 19.64 13.09 -27.80
N ARG A 108 18.76 12.54 -28.64
CA ARG A 108 17.80 13.35 -29.46
C ARG A 108 16.86 14.20 -28.59
N LEU A 109 16.56 13.76 -27.38
CA LEU A 109 15.73 14.48 -26.42
C LEU A 109 16.54 15.47 -25.56
N GLY A 110 17.86 15.43 -25.60
CA GLY A 110 18.72 16.39 -24.93
C GLY A 110 18.91 17.68 -25.74
N GLU A 111 19.51 18.68 -25.14
CA GLU A 111 19.95 19.87 -25.89
C GLU A 111 21.14 19.51 -26.78
N PRO A 112 21.18 20.00 -28.00
CA PRO A 112 22.34 19.80 -28.86
C PRO A 112 23.59 20.42 -28.20
N PRO A 113 24.72 19.71 -28.18
CA PRO A 113 25.96 20.33 -27.71
C PRO A 113 26.31 21.52 -28.61
N VAL A 114 26.95 22.52 -28.05
CA VAL A 114 27.48 23.64 -28.79
C VAL A 114 28.80 23.26 -29.52
N CYS A 115 29.17 24.02 -30.53
CA CYS A 115 30.43 23.86 -31.21
C CYS A 115 31.61 24.12 -30.26
N ARG A 116 32.69 23.32 -30.33
CA ARG A 116 33.89 23.49 -29.46
C ARG A 116 34.61 24.84 -29.68
N ILE A 117 34.36 25.48 -30.83
CA ILE A 117 34.97 26.76 -31.20
C ILE A 117 33.98 27.93 -31.05
N CYS A 118 32.68 27.69 -31.39
CA CYS A 118 31.64 28.73 -31.38
C CYS A 118 30.67 28.49 -30.22
N PRO A 119 30.64 29.31 -29.16
CA PRO A 119 29.73 29.11 -28.00
C PRO A 119 28.24 29.27 -28.39
N ASP A 120 27.95 30.10 -29.38
CA ASP A 120 26.56 30.43 -29.78
C ASP A 120 26.07 29.65 -31.01
N ARG A 121 26.74 28.58 -31.37
CA ARG A 121 26.32 27.71 -32.50
C ARG A 121 26.15 26.26 -32.05
N PRO A 122 25.01 25.62 -32.31
CA PRO A 122 24.86 24.18 -32.06
C PRO A 122 25.80 23.38 -32.98
N ALA A 123 26.35 22.27 -32.46
CA ALA A 123 27.16 21.36 -33.22
C ALA A 123 26.29 20.64 -34.27
N ARG A 124 26.75 20.68 -35.53
CA ARG A 124 26.13 19.95 -36.64
C ARG A 124 26.75 18.54 -36.77
N HIS A 125 28.04 18.43 -36.55
CA HIS A 125 28.76 17.17 -36.48
C HIS A 125 28.93 16.79 -34.98
N LEU A 126 28.09 15.89 -34.49
CA LEU A 126 28.00 15.60 -33.08
C LEU A 126 29.26 14.93 -32.49
N GLY A 127 29.89 14.02 -33.28
CA GLY A 127 31.11 13.31 -32.83
C GLY A 127 32.32 14.25 -32.61
N LEU A 128 32.53 15.20 -33.51
CA LEU A 128 33.61 16.21 -33.35
C LEU A 128 33.14 17.46 -32.60
N ARG A 129 31.86 17.58 -32.32
CA ARG A 129 31.24 18.77 -31.73
C ARG A 129 31.57 20.07 -32.47
N LEU A 130 31.42 20.04 -33.81
CA LEU A 130 31.66 21.18 -34.67
C LEU A 130 30.38 21.68 -35.33
N CYS A 131 30.25 23.03 -35.47
CA CYS A 131 29.20 23.62 -36.29
C CYS A 131 29.46 23.34 -37.77
N LEU A 132 28.50 23.68 -38.65
CA LEU A 132 28.61 23.40 -40.07
C LEU A 132 29.88 24.03 -40.70
N ALA A 133 30.16 25.27 -40.33
CA ALA A 133 31.31 26.01 -40.87
C ALA A 133 32.66 25.40 -40.43
N HIS A 134 32.82 25.12 -39.16
CA HIS A 134 34.07 24.52 -38.66
C HIS A 134 34.23 23.06 -39.12
N ASN A 135 33.13 22.30 -39.24
CA ASN A 135 33.20 20.98 -39.87
C ASN A 135 33.62 21.03 -41.35
N GLY A 136 33.16 22.04 -42.09
CA GLY A 136 33.62 22.30 -43.44
C GLY A 136 35.10 22.67 -43.51
N ARG A 137 35.60 23.55 -42.61
CA ARG A 137 37.03 23.89 -42.49
C ARG A 137 37.88 22.67 -42.14
N TRP A 138 37.41 21.85 -41.15
CA TRP A 138 38.11 20.62 -40.81
C TRP A 138 38.21 19.64 -41.97
N LYS A 139 37.10 19.36 -42.66
CA LYS A 139 37.12 18.51 -43.88
C LYS A 139 38.09 18.97 -44.93
N LYS A 140 38.14 20.27 -45.20
CA LYS A 140 39.10 20.87 -46.11
C LYS A 140 40.53 20.70 -45.62
N ALA A 141 40.83 21.03 -44.38
CA ALA A 141 42.15 20.90 -43.81
C ALA A 141 42.67 19.45 -43.80
N SER A 142 41.85 18.52 -43.35
CA SER A 142 42.19 17.08 -43.32
C SER A 142 42.35 16.45 -44.70
N SER A 143 41.68 16.96 -45.75
CA SER A 143 41.85 16.52 -47.14
C SER A 143 43.13 17.11 -47.78
N THR A 144 43.53 18.32 -47.35
CA THR A 144 44.71 18.98 -47.87
C THR A 144 45.98 18.48 -47.18
N HIS A 145 45.90 18.12 -45.95
CA HIS A 145 47.02 17.57 -45.15
C HIS A 145 46.63 16.20 -44.55
N PRO A 146 46.82 15.09 -45.32
CA PRO A 146 46.59 13.75 -44.81
C PRO A 146 47.52 13.48 -43.62
N GLY A 147 46.97 13.16 -42.44
CA GLY A 147 47.72 12.94 -41.23
C GLY A 147 47.64 14.09 -40.19
N LEU A 148 46.96 15.18 -40.50
CA LEU A 148 46.64 16.24 -39.56
C LEU A 148 45.78 15.70 -38.43
N VAL A 149 46.29 15.82 -37.18
CA VAL A 149 45.54 15.41 -36.00
C VAL A 149 44.46 16.43 -35.68
N PHE A 150 43.27 15.96 -35.39
CA PHE A 150 42.09 16.83 -35.14
C PHE A 150 42.31 17.83 -34.02
N GLU A 151 42.89 17.40 -32.88
CA GLU A 151 43.13 18.26 -31.72
C GLU A 151 44.17 19.37 -32.02
N ASP A 152 45.20 19.08 -32.84
CA ASP A 152 46.15 20.05 -33.27
C ASP A 152 45.52 21.11 -34.20
N TRP A 153 44.68 20.68 -35.11
CA TRP A 153 43.89 21.60 -35.95
C TRP A 153 42.94 22.44 -35.08
N LEU A 154 42.27 21.83 -34.12
CA LEU A 154 41.34 22.53 -33.25
C LEU A 154 42.01 23.66 -32.46
N ALA A 155 43.23 23.42 -31.96
CA ALA A 155 44.03 24.42 -31.24
C ALA A 155 44.39 25.66 -32.08
N THR A 156 44.44 25.51 -33.41
CA THR A 156 44.69 26.62 -34.34
C THR A 156 43.46 27.47 -34.62
N GLN A 157 42.25 27.02 -34.19
CA GLN A 157 41.00 27.71 -34.52
C GLN A 157 40.66 28.68 -33.38
N THR A 158 41.07 29.92 -33.48
CA THR A 158 40.91 30.98 -32.44
C THR A 158 39.71 31.90 -32.67
N GLU A 159 39.16 31.91 -33.89
CA GLU A 159 38.08 32.82 -34.27
C GLU A 159 36.73 32.08 -34.37
N PRO A 160 35.77 32.34 -33.42
CA PRO A 160 34.42 31.79 -33.48
C PRO A 160 33.60 32.52 -34.57
N PHE A 161 32.76 31.81 -35.27
CA PHE A 161 31.71 32.43 -36.07
C PHE A 161 30.58 32.95 -35.20
N HIS A 162 29.99 34.08 -35.60
CA HIS A 162 28.78 34.60 -34.96
C HIS A 162 27.66 33.54 -34.94
N GLY A 163 26.91 33.46 -33.85
CA GLY A 163 25.72 32.65 -33.71
C GLY A 163 24.60 33.14 -34.66
N TYR A 164 23.61 32.28 -34.88
CA TYR A 164 22.39 32.66 -35.60
C TYR A 164 21.29 33.15 -34.67
N GLY A 165 21.62 33.33 -33.37
CA GLY A 165 20.66 33.66 -32.31
C GLY A 165 19.76 32.48 -31.90
N ASP A 166 18.73 32.79 -31.18
CA ASP A 166 17.71 31.82 -30.78
C ASP A 166 16.82 31.45 -31.94
N CYS A 167 16.17 30.28 -31.83
CA CYS A 167 15.18 29.85 -32.81
C CYS A 167 14.02 30.84 -32.86
N ILE A 168 13.63 31.29 -34.03
CA ILE A 168 12.56 32.27 -34.22
C ILE A 168 11.14 31.73 -34.04
N VAL A 169 10.98 30.41 -33.87
CA VAL A 169 9.71 29.83 -33.42
C VAL A 169 9.42 30.37 -32.01
N SER A 170 8.30 31.06 -31.86
CA SER A 170 8.03 31.94 -30.71
C SER A 170 8.11 31.31 -29.32
N SER A 171 7.88 30.02 -29.22
CA SER A 171 7.94 29.27 -27.98
C SER A 171 9.22 28.41 -27.84
N CYS A 172 10.16 28.46 -28.80
CA CYS A 172 11.37 27.64 -28.77
C CYS A 172 12.56 28.39 -28.15
N GLN A 173 13.25 27.74 -27.21
CA GLN A 173 14.44 28.27 -26.54
C GLN A 173 15.74 27.64 -27.01
N SER A 174 15.73 26.88 -28.11
CA SER A 174 16.94 26.24 -28.66
C SER A 174 17.69 27.23 -29.54
N LEU A 175 19.02 27.13 -29.59
CA LEU A 175 19.85 27.90 -30.50
C LEU A 175 19.51 27.55 -31.98
N SER A 176 19.50 28.56 -32.81
CA SER A 176 19.34 28.39 -34.25
C SER A 176 20.52 27.62 -34.86
N GLY A 177 20.22 26.65 -35.68
CA GLY A 177 21.22 25.79 -36.36
C GLY A 177 21.65 26.28 -37.76
N SER A 178 20.97 27.30 -38.28
CA SER A 178 21.21 27.81 -39.63
C SER A 178 20.81 29.27 -39.79
N PRO A 179 21.24 29.92 -40.89
CA PRO A 179 20.85 31.31 -41.19
C PRO A 179 19.35 31.55 -41.33
N LEU A 180 18.52 30.48 -41.46
CA LEU A 180 17.06 30.58 -41.50
C LEU A 180 16.48 31.05 -40.15
N GLY A 181 17.28 31.06 -39.09
CA GLY A 181 16.80 31.38 -37.74
C GLY A 181 16.04 30.21 -37.06
N LEU A 182 16.13 29.00 -37.60
CA LEU A 182 15.46 27.82 -37.08
C LEU A 182 16.46 26.89 -36.38
N CYS A 183 16.06 26.27 -35.24
CA CYS A 183 16.83 25.18 -34.70
C CYS A 183 16.69 23.93 -35.61
N ARG A 184 17.59 22.95 -35.42
CA ARG A 184 17.64 21.76 -36.28
C ARG A 184 16.31 21.03 -36.39
N VAL A 185 15.58 20.88 -35.31
CA VAL A 185 14.30 20.17 -35.32
C VAL A 185 13.25 20.97 -36.05
N HIS A 186 13.20 22.29 -35.87
CA HIS A 186 12.25 23.14 -36.58
C HIS A 186 12.60 23.29 -38.04
N GLU A 187 13.88 23.29 -38.42
CA GLU A 187 14.29 23.26 -39.82
C GLU A 187 13.81 21.99 -40.54
N GLN A 188 13.98 20.81 -39.89
CA GLN A 188 13.47 19.54 -40.45
C GLN A 188 11.94 19.51 -40.56
N ARG A 189 11.24 20.07 -39.55
CA ARG A 189 9.78 20.17 -39.55
C ARG A 189 9.31 21.13 -40.62
N TYR A 190 9.94 22.28 -40.77
CA TYR A 190 9.66 23.27 -41.80
C TYR A 190 9.78 22.65 -43.21
N GLU A 191 10.85 21.90 -43.46
CA GLU A 191 11.05 21.16 -44.71
C GLU A 191 9.96 20.10 -44.93
N ALA A 192 9.64 19.32 -43.92
CA ALA A 192 8.62 18.26 -43.97
C ALA A 192 7.20 18.81 -44.21
N GLU A 193 6.90 20.02 -43.76
CA GLU A 193 5.61 20.68 -43.92
C GLU A 193 5.54 21.51 -45.23
N GLY A 194 6.46 21.29 -46.17
CA GLY A 194 6.45 21.92 -47.46
C GLY A 194 6.98 23.35 -47.50
N SER A 195 7.74 23.75 -46.51
CA SER A 195 8.40 25.05 -46.39
C SER A 195 7.46 26.25 -46.56
N PRO A 196 6.49 26.47 -45.66
CA PRO A 196 5.54 27.59 -45.79
C PRO A 196 6.22 28.94 -45.98
N GLY A 197 5.82 29.69 -47.00
CA GLY A 197 6.43 30.95 -47.37
C GLY A 197 7.78 30.83 -48.06
N LYS A 198 8.25 29.64 -48.31
CA LYS A 198 9.48 29.29 -49.07
C LYS A 198 10.69 30.17 -48.71
N ALA A 199 11.00 30.17 -47.39
CA ALA A 199 12.23 30.81 -46.92
C ALA A 199 13.43 29.99 -47.41
N MET A 200 14.27 30.60 -48.23
CA MET A 200 15.38 29.96 -48.92
C MET A 200 16.70 30.70 -48.70
N ARG A 201 17.77 29.92 -48.64
CA ARG A 201 19.13 30.41 -48.66
C ARG A 201 19.57 30.55 -50.15
N PRO A 202 20.38 31.56 -50.50
CA PRO A 202 20.89 31.68 -51.87
C PRO A 202 21.68 30.45 -52.30
N SER A 203 21.74 30.18 -53.56
CA SER A 203 22.57 29.11 -54.11
C SER A 203 24.03 29.26 -53.66
N LYS A 204 24.66 28.14 -53.27
CA LYS A 204 26.05 28.13 -52.76
C LYS A 204 26.29 29.08 -51.59
N TRP A 205 25.22 29.36 -50.74
CA TRP A 205 25.25 30.30 -49.65
C TRP A 205 26.40 30.03 -48.68
N PHE A 206 26.74 28.75 -48.44
CA PHE A 206 27.77 28.35 -47.52
C PHE A 206 29.15 28.87 -47.94
N GLN A 207 29.53 28.66 -49.20
CA GLN A 207 30.83 29.11 -49.77
C GLN A 207 30.83 30.61 -50.00
N ARG A 208 29.73 31.19 -50.50
CA ARG A 208 29.70 32.60 -50.91
C ARG A 208 29.56 33.56 -49.73
N TYR A 209 28.90 33.20 -48.67
CA TYR A 209 28.58 34.10 -47.59
C TYR A 209 29.18 33.59 -46.25
N GLU A 210 28.76 32.41 -45.81
CA GLU A 210 29.12 31.89 -44.50
C GLU A 210 30.64 31.67 -44.33
N MET A 211 31.26 30.94 -45.23
CA MET A 211 32.72 30.73 -45.22
C MET A 211 33.53 32.05 -45.45
N GLY A 212 32.95 33.01 -46.13
CA GLY A 212 33.49 34.34 -46.36
C GLY A 212 33.22 35.36 -45.25
N GLY A 213 32.56 34.92 -44.14
CA GLY A 213 32.26 35.78 -43.00
C GLY A 213 31.20 36.85 -43.27
N ARG A 214 30.37 36.68 -44.31
CA ARG A 214 29.31 37.62 -44.68
C ARG A 214 27.96 37.11 -44.15
N PRO A 215 27.01 37.99 -43.72
CA PRO A 215 25.64 37.63 -43.42
C PRO A 215 24.94 36.96 -44.61
N VAL A 216 24.26 35.84 -44.37
CA VAL A 216 23.51 35.12 -45.41
C VAL A 216 22.15 35.77 -45.58
N PRO A 217 21.84 36.38 -46.77
CA PRO A 217 20.53 36.95 -46.99
C PRO A 217 19.51 35.81 -47.23
N ILE A 218 18.39 35.84 -46.52
CA ILE A 218 17.30 34.88 -46.67
C ILE A 218 16.29 35.44 -47.65
N LEU A 219 15.97 34.68 -48.69
CA LEU A 219 14.96 34.97 -49.67
C LEU A 219 13.63 34.34 -49.25
N TYR A 220 12.54 35.03 -49.43
CA TYR A 220 11.18 34.58 -49.11
C TYR A 220 10.30 34.77 -50.35
N GLU A 221 9.43 33.82 -50.65
CA GLU A 221 8.29 34.05 -51.53
C GLU A 221 7.15 34.77 -50.78
N ASP A 222 6.83 34.28 -49.56
CA ASP A 222 5.91 34.93 -48.64
C ASP A 222 6.48 34.92 -47.22
N LYS A 223 7.10 36.04 -46.83
CA LYS A 223 7.65 36.22 -45.48
C LYS A 223 6.58 36.15 -44.40
N ALA A 224 5.36 36.60 -44.68
CA ALA A 224 4.28 36.59 -43.72
C ALA A 224 3.81 35.14 -43.42
N ALA A 225 3.73 34.31 -44.45
CA ALA A 225 3.44 32.87 -44.26
C ALA A 225 4.51 32.15 -43.44
N PHE A 226 5.78 32.42 -43.67
CA PHE A 226 6.89 31.89 -42.87
C PHE A 226 6.80 32.32 -41.40
N LEU A 227 6.56 33.60 -41.15
CA LEU A 227 6.42 34.13 -39.79
C LEU A 227 5.14 33.63 -39.10
N ARG A 228 4.05 33.41 -39.84
CA ARG A 228 2.84 32.73 -39.28
C ARG A 228 3.18 31.34 -38.85
N TRP A 229 3.86 30.54 -39.69
CA TRP A 229 4.31 29.20 -39.33
C TRP A 229 5.19 29.21 -38.07
N CYS A 230 6.16 30.14 -37.96
CA CYS A 230 7.00 30.29 -36.78
C CYS A 230 6.19 30.62 -35.51
N ARG A 231 5.08 31.34 -35.62
CA ARG A 231 4.22 31.67 -34.49
C ARG A 231 3.30 30.55 -34.06
N THR A 232 2.84 29.72 -35.01
CA THR A 232 1.89 28.63 -34.74
C THR A 232 2.59 27.30 -34.44
N THR A 233 3.87 27.16 -34.77
CA THR A 233 4.63 25.95 -34.52
C THR A 233 4.99 25.83 -33.05
N HIS A 234 4.74 24.67 -32.46
CA HIS A 234 5.01 24.41 -31.05
C HIS A 234 6.49 24.10 -30.78
N PRO A 235 6.97 24.30 -29.57
CA PRO A 235 8.36 24.07 -29.18
C PRO A 235 8.78 22.61 -29.31
N VAL A 236 10.09 22.40 -29.38
CA VAL A 236 10.67 21.06 -29.37
C VAL A 236 10.53 20.42 -27.99
N SER A 237 10.04 19.20 -27.94
CA SER A 237 10.01 18.40 -26.71
C SER A 237 11.42 18.01 -26.29
N ARG A 238 11.84 18.35 -25.08
CA ARG A 238 13.15 18.09 -24.52
C ARG A 238 13.06 17.26 -23.23
N ALA A 239 14.05 16.42 -23.02
CA ALA A 239 14.22 15.78 -21.73
C ALA A 239 14.50 16.82 -20.63
N GLY A 240 13.81 16.71 -19.52
CA GLY A 240 13.99 17.62 -18.40
C GLY A 240 13.39 19.03 -18.57
N THR A 241 12.71 19.30 -19.68
CA THR A 241 12.11 20.63 -19.91
C THR A 241 10.64 20.50 -20.25
N ILE A 242 9.81 21.30 -19.59
CA ILE A 242 8.40 21.49 -19.91
C ILE A 242 8.22 22.97 -20.20
N ASN A 243 7.98 23.28 -21.45
CA ASN A 243 7.87 24.64 -21.95
C ASN A 243 6.39 25.01 -22.12
N LEU A 244 5.92 25.95 -21.33
CA LEU A 244 4.52 26.41 -21.32
C LEU A 244 4.36 27.79 -21.98
N LEU A 245 5.42 28.36 -22.56
CA LEU A 245 5.37 29.64 -23.25
C LEU A 245 4.32 29.65 -24.37
N GLY A 246 3.58 30.75 -24.48
CA GLY A 246 2.56 30.93 -25.50
C GLY A 246 1.22 30.26 -25.18
N LEU A 247 1.08 29.54 -24.06
CA LEU A 247 -0.20 29.10 -23.54
C LEU A 247 -0.92 30.23 -22.77
N PRO A 248 -2.25 30.19 -22.69
CA PRO A 248 -3.01 31.14 -21.84
C PRO A 248 -2.58 31.05 -20.36
N PRO A 249 -2.61 32.14 -19.60
CA PRO A 249 -2.20 32.16 -18.19
C PRO A 249 -2.88 31.11 -17.32
N LEU A 250 -4.17 30.85 -17.53
CA LEU A 250 -4.90 29.81 -16.81
C LEU A 250 -4.33 28.40 -17.10
N VAL A 251 -4.07 28.08 -18.35
CA VAL A 251 -3.51 26.77 -18.75
C VAL A 251 -2.10 26.58 -18.18
N ILE A 252 -1.31 27.68 -18.12
CA ILE A 252 0.02 27.63 -17.46
C ILE A 252 -0.14 27.29 -15.99
N ALA A 253 -1.00 27.99 -15.27
CA ALA A 253 -1.25 27.78 -13.85
C ALA A 253 -1.81 26.36 -13.57
N GLU A 254 -2.69 25.85 -14.44
CA GLU A 254 -3.21 24.49 -14.37
C GLU A 254 -2.10 23.43 -14.49
N PHE A 255 -1.15 23.58 -15.43
CA PHE A 255 0.01 22.70 -15.53
C PHE A 255 0.90 22.82 -14.29
N GLN A 256 1.25 24.02 -13.89
CA GLN A 256 2.13 24.26 -12.75
C GLN A 256 1.58 23.62 -11.48
N TRP A 257 0.32 23.86 -11.16
CA TRP A 257 -0.34 23.28 -9.99
C TRP A 257 -0.43 21.76 -10.04
N THR A 258 -0.90 21.22 -11.17
CA THR A 258 -1.13 19.78 -11.27
C THR A 258 0.19 18.98 -11.29
N LEU A 259 1.24 19.50 -11.86
CA LEU A 259 2.57 18.90 -11.79
C LEU A 259 3.10 18.89 -10.35
N PHE A 260 2.97 20.00 -9.63
CA PHE A 260 3.32 20.06 -8.22
C PHE A 260 2.47 19.08 -7.39
N ALA A 261 1.14 19.11 -7.52
CA ALA A 261 0.22 18.22 -6.80
C ALA A 261 0.54 16.74 -7.04
N HIS A 262 0.93 16.38 -8.29
CA HIS A 262 1.40 15.04 -8.61
C HIS A 262 2.63 14.63 -7.79
N THR A 263 3.56 15.57 -7.48
CA THR A 263 4.73 15.26 -6.64
C THR A 263 4.39 14.97 -5.19
N GLN A 264 3.26 15.49 -4.70
CA GLN A 264 2.84 15.33 -3.31
C GLN A 264 2.16 13.97 -3.04
N ARG A 265 1.76 13.24 -4.08
CA ARG A 265 1.13 11.92 -3.93
C ARG A 265 2.10 10.89 -3.38
N ALA A 266 1.63 10.04 -2.48
CA ALA A 266 2.41 8.91 -1.96
C ALA A 266 2.68 7.86 -3.06
N ALA A 267 1.68 7.61 -3.91
CA ALA A 267 1.78 6.70 -5.06
C ALA A 267 1.49 7.48 -6.35
N HIS A 268 2.46 7.59 -7.22
CA HIS A 268 2.30 8.28 -8.50
C HIS A 268 2.95 7.49 -9.64
N THR A 269 2.43 7.69 -10.84
CA THR A 269 2.99 7.13 -12.05
C THR A 269 4.14 8.01 -12.53
N TYR A 270 5.19 7.40 -13.05
CA TYR A 270 6.28 8.13 -13.68
C TYR A 270 5.80 8.77 -14.99
N TRP A 271 5.91 10.09 -15.08
CA TRP A 271 5.69 10.86 -16.29
C TRP A 271 7.01 11.35 -16.83
N THR A 272 7.23 11.15 -18.10
CA THR A 272 8.39 11.73 -18.77
C THR A 272 8.09 13.18 -19.13
N THR A 273 9.06 14.07 -18.98
CA THR A 273 8.89 15.48 -19.26
C THR A 273 8.46 15.74 -20.71
N TRP A 274 8.95 14.96 -21.66
CA TRP A 274 8.54 15.09 -23.08
C TRP A 274 7.09 14.65 -23.33
N TRP A 275 6.52 13.68 -22.58
CA TRP A 275 5.09 13.36 -22.67
C TRP A 275 4.20 14.45 -22.09
N ILE A 276 4.66 15.11 -21.02
CA ILE A 276 3.98 16.30 -20.48
C ILE A 276 4.01 17.42 -21.51
N GLN A 277 5.16 17.63 -22.16
CA GLN A 277 5.31 18.61 -23.24
C GLN A 277 4.35 18.33 -24.41
N GLU A 278 4.17 17.07 -24.78
CA GLU A 278 3.21 16.70 -25.83
C GLU A 278 1.75 17.01 -25.45
N VAL A 279 1.39 16.89 -24.17
CA VAL A 279 0.06 17.35 -23.71
C VAL A 279 -0.05 18.88 -23.79
N ALA A 280 1.00 19.60 -23.42
CA ALA A 280 1.03 21.06 -23.56
C ALA A 280 0.96 21.50 -25.04
N ASN A 281 1.60 20.74 -25.94
CA ASN A 281 1.49 21.00 -27.38
C ASN A 281 0.07 20.76 -27.91
N VAL A 282 -0.63 19.71 -27.45
CA VAL A 282 -2.05 19.50 -27.79
C VAL A 282 -2.90 20.68 -27.33
N ALA A 283 -2.65 21.21 -26.12
CA ALA A 283 -3.36 22.39 -25.63
C ALA A 283 -3.13 23.63 -26.53
N ARG A 284 -1.89 23.81 -27.09
CA ARG A 284 -1.59 24.87 -28.05
C ARG A 284 -2.32 24.68 -29.37
N ASP A 285 -2.26 23.48 -29.94
CA ASP A 285 -2.86 23.14 -31.23
C ASP A 285 -4.38 23.38 -31.21
N ARG A 286 -5.01 23.14 -30.08
CA ARG A 286 -6.44 23.35 -29.85
C ARG A 286 -6.78 24.77 -29.44
N GLY A 287 -5.81 25.57 -29.01
CA GLY A 287 -6.02 26.92 -28.58
C GLY A 287 -6.93 27.02 -27.35
N VAL A 288 -6.88 25.99 -26.44
CA VAL A 288 -7.79 25.91 -25.29
C VAL A 288 -7.49 27.00 -24.26
N GLY A 289 -8.55 27.54 -23.66
CA GLY A 289 -8.47 28.49 -22.56
C GLY A 289 -8.28 27.84 -21.20
N SER A 290 -8.56 26.54 -21.07
CA SER A 290 -8.36 25.69 -19.89
C SER A 290 -8.13 24.25 -20.35
N LEU A 291 -7.30 23.48 -19.61
CA LEU A 291 -7.07 22.05 -19.85
C LEU A 291 -8.36 21.22 -19.69
N THR A 292 -9.34 21.75 -18.99
CA THR A 292 -10.66 21.12 -18.83
C THR A 292 -11.42 20.96 -20.15
N GLU A 293 -11.14 21.82 -21.14
CA GLU A 293 -11.73 21.74 -22.47
C GLU A 293 -11.28 20.49 -23.25
N LEU A 294 -10.11 19.93 -22.92
CA LEU A 294 -9.61 18.70 -23.51
C LEU A 294 -10.27 17.42 -22.99
N ALA A 295 -11.16 17.53 -22.01
CA ALA A 295 -11.80 16.35 -21.40
C ALA A 295 -12.56 15.48 -22.42
N GLY A 296 -13.27 16.10 -23.35
CA GLY A 296 -14.04 15.41 -24.41
C GLY A 296 -13.17 14.71 -25.46
N GLU A 297 -11.96 15.19 -25.71
CA GLU A 297 -11.06 14.64 -26.72
C GLU A 297 -10.14 13.52 -26.17
N ARG A 298 -10.19 13.28 -24.86
CA ARG A 298 -9.31 12.32 -24.17
C ARG A 298 -9.31 10.93 -24.81
N SER A 299 -10.44 10.43 -25.27
CA SER A 299 -10.55 9.10 -25.88
C SER A 299 -9.78 8.94 -27.20
N GLN A 300 -9.54 10.04 -27.90
CA GLN A 300 -8.83 10.08 -29.20
C GLN A 300 -7.31 10.22 -29.04
N MET A 301 -6.83 10.47 -27.80
CA MET A 301 -5.41 10.68 -27.53
C MET A 301 -4.64 9.37 -27.39
N ASP A 302 -3.33 9.42 -27.65
CA ASP A 302 -2.40 8.35 -27.29
C ASP A 302 -2.58 7.94 -25.80
N PRO A 303 -2.51 6.64 -25.47
CA PRO A 303 -2.75 6.16 -24.11
C PRO A 303 -1.93 6.87 -23.01
N ARG A 304 -0.70 7.30 -23.31
CA ARG A 304 0.16 8.00 -22.35
C ARG A 304 -0.28 9.43 -22.12
N LYS A 305 -0.60 10.16 -23.17
CA LYS A 305 -1.16 11.52 -23.08
C LYS A 305 -2.51 11.51 -22.38
N ARG A 306 -3.36 10.54 -22.75
CA ARG A 306 -4.66 10.31 -22.10
C ARG A 306 -4.54 10.11 -20.61
N PHE A 307 -3.56 9.31 -20.18
CA PHE A 307 -3.32 9.06 -18.77
C PHE A 307 -2.85 10.31 -18.02
N ILE A 308 -1.89 11.06 -18.59
CA ILE A 308 -1.42 12.32 -17.99
C ILE A 308 -2.56 13.32 -17.88
N LEU A 309 -3.32 13.53 -18.96
CA LEU A 309 -4.45 14.45 -18.96
C LEU A 309 -5.53 14.03 -17.96
N HIS A 310 -5.79 12.73 -17.80
CA HIS A 310 -6.72 12.23 -16.80
C HIS A 310 -6.32 12.61 -15.36
N GLU A 311 -5.06 12.42 -15.02
CA GLU A 311 -4.54 12.79 -13.70
C GLU A 311 -4.59 14.31 -13.48
N VAL A 312 -4.21 15.10 -14.52
CA VAL A 312 -4.32 16.57 -14.50
C VAL A 312 -5.76 17.03 -14.23
N LEU A 313 -6.72 16.49 -14.98
CA LEU A 313 -8.13 16.81 -14.79
C LEU A 313 -8.67 16.39 -13.41
N THR A 314 -8.14 15.30 -12.87
CA THR A 314 -8.51 14.84 -11.52
C THR A 314 -8.05 15.83 -10.45
N GLU A 315 -6.81 16.36 -10.56
CA GLU A 315 -6.31 17.37 -9.61
C GLU A 315 -7.05 18.72 -9.76
N LEU A 316 -7.34 19.13 -10.99
CA LEU A 316 -8.09 20.36 -11.22
C LEU A 316 -9.50 20.30 -10.68
N ARG A 317 -10.15 19.13 -10.75
CA ARG A 317 -11.50 18.95 -10.19
C ARG A 317 -11.54 19.22 -8.68
N VAL A 318 -10.53 18.82 -7.93
CA VAL A 318 -10.44 19.09 -6.49
C VAL A 318 -10.39 20.59 -6.20
N VAL A 319 -9.75 21.35 -7.09
CA VAL A 319 -9.59 22.80 -6.92
C VAL A 319 -10.78 23.59 -7.44
N TYR A 320 -11.40 23.15 -8.52
CA TYR A 320 -12.42 23.92 -9.25
C TYR A 320 -13.83 23.75 -8.74
N PHE A 321 -14.12 22.68 -8.01
CA PHE A 321 -15.45 22.44 -7.45
C PHE A 321 -15.46 22.56 -5.94
N THR A 322 -16.50 23.20 -5.42
CA THR A 322 -16.76 23.22 -3.98
C THR A 322 -17.46 21.93 -3.53
N PRO A 323 -17.48 21.63 -2.22
CA PRO A 323 -18.27 20.51 -1.71
C PRO A 323 -19.75 20.54 -2.14
N GLU A 324 -20.37 21.72 -2.13
CA GLU A 324 -21.75 21.93 -2.51
C GLU A 324 -22.00 21.61 -3.98
N GLU A 325 -21.11 22.07 -4.86
CA GLU A 325 -21.17 21.76 -6.30
C GLU A 325 -20.99 20.27 -6.56
N THR A 326 -20.12 19.59 -5.79
CA THR A 326 -19.97 18.13 -5.90
C THR A 326 -21.21 17.36 -5.44
N LYS A 327 -21.92 17.87 -4.40
CA LYS A 327 -23.21 17.32 -3.96
C LYS A 327 -24.26 17.42 -5.05
N GLU A 328 -24.38 18.60 -5.63
CA GLU A 328 -25.31 18.85 -6.73
C GLU A 328 -25.03 17.95 -7.93
N ALA A 329 -23.78 17.81 -8.28
CA ALA A 329 -23.32 16.97 -9.37
C ALA A 329 -23.41 15.45 -9.08
N GLY A 330 -23.63 15.04 -7.82
CA GLY A 330 -23.85 13.65 -7.43
C GLY A 330 -22.56 12.84 -7.23
N TYR A 331 -21.51 13.45 -6.74
CA TYR A 331 -20.31 12.76 -6.26
C TYR A 331 -19.74 13.43 -5.03
N ILE A 332 -18.84 12.74 -4.31
CA ILE A 332 -18.13 13.34 -3.19
C ILE A 332 -16.62 13.23 -3.41
N GLU A 333 -15.92 14.32 -3.11
CA GLU A 333 -14.46 14.42 -3.19
C GLU A 333 -13.88 14.39 -1.77
N SER A 334 -13.18 13.31 -1.39
CA SER A 334 -12.68 13.16 -0.02
C SER A 334 -11.60 14.17 0.33
N GLU A 335 -10.88 14.70 -0.64
CA GLU A 335 -9.84 15.71 -0.43
C GLU A 335 -10.40 17.06 0.00
N HIS A 336 -11.67 17.38 -0.32
CA HIS A 336 -12.37 18.55 0.23
C HIS A 336 -12.49 18.51 1.75
N PHE A 337 -12.38 17.32 2.35
CA PHE A 337 -12.47 17.09 3.80
C PHE A 337 -11.10 16.74 4.41
N GLY A 338 -9.99 16.98 3.70
CA GLY A 338 -8.65 16.70 4.17
C GLY A 338 -8.26 15.20 4.16
N VAL A 339 -9.07 14.32 3.54
CA VAL A 339 -8.82 12.89 3.51
C VAL A 339 -8.32 12.47 2.14
N ARG A 340 -7.05 12.07 2.06
CA ARG A 340 -6.42 11.52 0.85
C ARG A 340 -6.12 10.03 1.03
N PHE A 341 -6.72 9.20 0.19
CA PHE A 341 -6.46 7.75 0.20
C PHE A 341 -5.22 7.42 -0.64
N PRO A 342 -4.17 6.79 -0.06
CA PRO A 342 -2.83 6.70 -0.66
C PRO A 342 -2.73 6.07 -2.04
N GLN A 343 -3.65 5.17 -2.39
CA GLN A 343 -3.56 4.37 -3.62
C GLN A 343 -4.80 4.45 -4.50
N ARG A 344 -5.75 5.34 -4.19
CA ARG A 344 -7.03 5.44 -4.91
C ARG A 344 -7.38 6.88 -5.22
N HIS A 345 -8.29 7.04 -6.18
CA HIS A 345 -8.91 8.33 -6.44
C HIS A 345 -9.69 8.79 -5.21
N SER A 346 -9.74 10.10 -5.02
CA SER A 346 -10.43 10.73 -3.92
C SER A 346 -11.93 10.93 -4.18
N ASN A 347 -12.37 10.77 -5.42
CA ASN A 347 -13.76 10.96 -5.81
C ASN A 347 -14.56 9.66 -5.77
N PHE A 348 -15.79 9.77 -5.26
CA PHE A 348 -16.73 8.65 -5.18
C PHE A 348 -18.03 9.05 -5.86
N ASP A 349 -18.37 8.35 -6.93
CA ASP A 349 -19.60 8.52 -7.69
C ASP A 349 -20.82 8.09 -6.85
N LEU A 350 -21.84 8.94 -6.78
CA LEU A 350 -23.12 8.70 -6.12
C LEU A 350 -24.28 8.70 -7.11
N THR A 351 -24.04 8.95 -8.40
CA THR A 351 -25.10 9.09 -9.42
C THR A 351 -25.90 7.82 -9.65
N LYS A 352 -25.40 6.66 -9.19
CA LYS A 352 -26.14 5.40 -9.19
C LYS A 352 -27.30 5.36 -8.20
N VAL A 353 -27.37 6.31 -7.27
CA VAL A 353 -28.52 6.55 -6.44
C VAL A 353 -29.46 7.48 -7.22
N SER A 354 -30.52 6.95 -7.79
CA SER A 354 -31.43 7.71 -8.66
C SER A 354 -32.29 8.72 -7.87
N GLN A 355 -32.71 8.37 -6.64
CA GLN A 355 -33.48 9.24 -5.78
C GLN A 355 -32.59 10.34 -5.22
N ARG A 356 -32.89 11.61 -5.56
CA ARG A 356 -32.14 12.78 -5.14
C ARG A 356 -32.00 12.85 -3.61
N TRP A 357 -33.10 12.64 -2.89
CA TRP A 357 -33.09 12.69 -1.43
C TRP A 357 -32.15 11.66 -0.79
N LEU A 358 -32.10 10.44 -1.31
CA LEU A 358 -31.24 9.38 -0.78
C LEU A 358 -29.77 9.63 -1.14
N ARG A 359 -29.50 10.17 -2.33
CA ARG A 359 -28.18 10.58 -2.76
C ARG A 359 -27.63 11.72 -1.91
N ASP A 360 -28.45 12.71 -1.62
CA ASP A 360 -28.06 13.84 -0.80
C ASP A 360 -27.82 13.42 0.66
N LEU A 361 -28.67 12.54 1.24
CA LEU A 361 -28.44 11.94 2.56
C LEU A 361 -27.11 11.14 2.60
N LEU A 362 -26.85 10.35 1.57
CA LEU A 362 -25.61 9.60 1.48
C LEU A 362 -24.40 10.56 1.42
N TRP A 363 -24.49 11.62 0.64
CA TRP A 363 -23.45 12.63 0.54
C TRP A 363 -23.21 13.32 1.89
N ASP A 364 -24.24 13.77 2.57
CA ASP A 364 -24.17 14.44 3.88
C ASP A 364 -23.57 13.51 4.95
N HIS A 365 -23.99 12.25 4.98
CA HIS A 365 -23.45 11.23 5.87
C HIS A 365 -21.97 10.99 5.61
N LEU A 366 -21.55 10.87 4.34
CA LEU A 366 -20.15 10.68 3.97
C LEU A 366 -19.31 11.92 4.31
N ALA A 367 -19.83 13.11 4.10
CA ALA A 367 -19.18 14.37 4.44
C ALA A 367 -18.94 14.50 5.95
N ASP A 368 -19.96 14.20 6.76
CA ASP A 368 -19.84 14.16 8.22
C ASP A 368 -18.78 13.15 8.68
N ARG A 369 -18.84 11.96 8.11
CA ARG A 369 -17.87 10.90 8.41
C ARG A 369 -16.44 11.25 8.00
N LEU A 370 -16.23 11.95 6.86
CA LEU A 370 -14.92 12.40 6.40
C LEU A 370 -14.36 13.53 7.27
N ARG A 371 -15.24 14.40 7.81
CA ARG A 371 -14.85 15.47 8.75
C ARG A 371 -14.49 14.94 10.13
N SER A 372 -14.98 13.75 10.49
CA SER A 372 -14.74 13.18 11.81
C SER A 372 -13.25 12.92 12.06
N PRO A 373 -12.70 13.24 13.25
CA PRO A 373 -11.33 12.87 13.64
C PRO A 373 -11.06 11.36 13.56
N LYS A 374 -12.12 10.54 13.69
CA LYS A 374 -12.10 9.09 13.50
C LYS A 374 -12.53 8.67 12.09
N GLY A 375 -12.35 9.55 11.11
CA GLY A 375 -12.72 9.32 9.71
C GLY A 375 -12.14 8.05 9.09
N PRO A 376 -12.65 7.65 7.92
CA PRO A 376 -12.25 6.41 7.27
C PRO A 376 -10.78 6.47 6.84
N ARG A 377 -9.99 5.46 7.24
CA ARG A 377 -8.57 5.31 6.84
C ARG A 377 -8.39 4.57 5.52
N SER A 378 -9.48 4.11 4.92
CA SER A 378 -9.50 3.42 3.63
C SER A 378 -10.83 3.67 2.94
N THR A 379 -10.89 3.42 1.63
CA THR A 379 -12.12 3.58 0.84
C THR A 379 -13.22 2.58 1.19
N GLY A 380 -12.87 1.43 1.80
CA GLY A 380 -13.82 0.35 2.06
C GLY A 380 -15.10 0.77 2.78
N PRO A 381 -15.04 1.53 3.90
CA PRO A 381 -16.24 2.03 4.55
C PRO A 381 -17.12 2.92 3.66
N VAL A 382 -16.50 3.81 2.86
CA VAL A 382 -17.21 4.67 1.90
C VAL A 382 -17.87 3.84 0.80
N ASP A 383 -17.15 2.86 0.25
CA ASP A 383 -17.67 1.96 -0.79
C ASP A 383 -18.82 1.08 -0.27
N ASN A 384 -18.79 0.69 1.01
CA ASN A 384 -19.88 -0.08 1.62
C ASN A 384 -21.14 0.77 1.81
N ASP A 385 -21.01 2.03 2.28
CA ASP A 385 -22.11 2.97 2.42
C ASP A 385 -22.78 3.23 1.06
N ARG A 386 -21.97 3.47 0.02
CA ARG A 386 -22.45 3.62 -1.37
C ARG A 386 -23.18 2.37 -1.86
N ARG A 387 -22.60 1.20 -1.67
CA ARG A 387 -23.22 -0.08 -2.09
C ARG A 387 -24.58 -0.29 -1.45
N ALA A 388 -24.71 0.00 -0.16
CA ALA A 388 -25.97 -0.13 0.56
C ALA A 388 -27.05 0.79 -0.04
N CYS A 389 -26.70 2.06 -0.31
CA CYS A 389 -27.62 2.99 -0.94
C CYS A 389 -27.95 2.64 -2.40
N TYR A 390 -27.00 2.06 -3.15
CA TYR A 390 -27.25 1.59 -4.51
C TYR A 390 -28.27 0.46 -4.55
N GLU A 391 -28.15 -0.54 -3.63
CA GLU A 391 -29.12 -1.63 -3.53
C GLU A 391 -30.51 -1.13 -3.14
N LEU A 392 -30.60 -0.26 -2.13
CA LEU A 392 -31.86 0.35 -1.71
C LEU A 392 -32.47 1.19 -2.83
N SER A 393 -31.67 2.03 -3.49
CA SER A 393 -32.10 2.86 -4.61
C SER A 393 -32.70 2.03 -5.75
N ALA A 394 -31.94 1.01 -6.19
CA ALA A 394 -32.37 0.12 -7.27
C ALA A 394 -33.65 -0.64 -6.93
N PHE A 395 -33.82 -1.04 -5.67
CA PHE A 395 -35.07 -1.66 -5.21
C PHE A 395 -36.25 -0.67 -5.24
N LEU A 396 -36.07 0.55 -4.71
CA LEU A 396 -37.12 1.57 -4.70
C LEU A 396 -37.52 1.99 -6.09
N GLU A 397 -36.60 2.06 -7.03
CA GLU A 397 -36.87 2.40 -8.43
C GLU A 397 -37.90 1.45 -9.06
N ILE A 398 -37.81 0.16 -8.70
CA ILE A 398 -38.66 -0.90 -9.25
C ILE A 398 -39.99 -1.02 -8.49
N THR A 399 -40.00 -0.81 -7.16
CA THR A 399 -41.09 -1.25 -6.30
C THR A 399 -41.89 -0.12 -5.64
N ALA A 400 -41.33 1.08 -5.54
CA ALA A 400 -41.92 2.19 -4.85
C ALA A 400 -42.73 3.11 -5.80
N PRO A 401 -43.75 3.81 -5.30
CA PRO A 401 -44.47 4.79 -6.10
C PRO A 401 -43.54 5.84 -6.70
N LYS A 402 -43.68 6.06 -8.02
CA LYS A 402 -42.84 7.02 -8.76
C LYS A 402 -41.34 6.73 -8.57
N GLY A 403 -40.92 5.46 -8.50
CA GLY A 403 -39.49 5.09 -8.32
C GLY A 403 -38.92 5.52 -6.98
N GLY A 404 -39.71 5.82 -5.97
CA GLY A 404 -39.23 6.25 -4.66
C GLY A 404 -38.61 7.66 -4.61
N HIS A 405 -38.81 8.48 -5.65
CA HIS A 405 -38.27 9.84 -5.70
C HIS A 405 -38.91 10.81 -4.68
N ASN A 406 -40.11 10.51 -4.22
CA ASN A 406 -40.78 11.28 -3.16
C ASN A 406 -40.70 10.52 -1.82
N PRO A 407 -39.84 10.94 -0.87
CA PRO A 407 -39.64 10.22 0.40
C PRO A 407 -40.91 10.22 1.28
N ARG A 408 -41.82 11.17 1.12
CA ARG A 408 -43.09 11.24 1.86
C ARG A 408 -44.05 10.10 1.54
N LEU A 409 -43.89 9.45 0.40
CA LEU A 409 -44.69 8.29 -0.01
C LEU A 409 -44.14 6.95 0.45
N LEU A 410 -42.99 6.97 1.12
CA LEU A 410 -42.31 5.74 1.59
C LEU A 410 -42.74 5.45 3.04
N ASP A 411 -43.20 4.26 3.26
CA ASP A 411 -43.68 3.77 4.54
C ASP A 411 -42.97 2.47 4.98
N GLU A 412 -43.40 1.94 6.11
CA GLU A 412 -42.89 0.71 6.70
C GLU A 412 -42.93 -0.47 5.73
N ASP A 413 -43.98 -0.57 4.92
CA ASP A 413 -44.21 -1.71 4.02
C ASP A 413 -43.19 -1.75 2.89
N HIS A 414 -42.79 -0.60 2.36
CA HIS A 414 -41.75 -0.51 1.35
C HIS A 414 -40.40 -1.05 1.88
N MET A 415 -40.04 -0.72 3.13
CA MET A 415 -38.81 -1.22 3.74
C MET A 415 -38.91 -2.72 4.06
N ARG A 416 -40.06 -3.19 4.54
CA ARG A 416 -40.28 -4.63 4.77
C ARG A 416 -40.14 -5.44 3.48
N ARG A 417 -40.67 -4.95 2.35
CA ARG A 417 -40.48 -5.57 1.03
C ARG A 417 -39.01 -5.57 0.60
N PHE A 418 -38.25 -4.50 0.84
CA PHE A 418 -36.81 -4.48 0.57
C PHE A 418 -36.09 -5.56 1.35
N VAL A 419 -36.39 -5.70 2.65
CA VAL A 419 -35.80 -6.73 3.50
C VAL A 419 -36.16 -8.13 3.02
N ALA A 420 -37.41 -8.34 2.65
CA ALA A 420 -37.90 -9.64 2.14
C ALA A 420 -37.25 -10.00 0.79
N ASP A 421 -37.17 -9.08 -0.17
CA ASP A 421 -36.53 -9.30 -1.48
C ASP A 421 -35.03 -9.58 -1.28
N HIS A 422 -34.34 -8.81 -0.47
CA HIS A 422 -32.91 -8.99 -0.25
C HIS A 422 -32.60 -10.30 0.49
N THR A 423 -33.42 -10.69 1.46
CA THR A 423 -33.32 -11.98 2.15
C THR A 423 -33.57 -13.14 1.19
N LYS A 424 -34.55 -13.02 0.27
CA LYS A 424 -34.78 -13.98 -0.79
C LYS A 424 -33.57 -14.11 -1.70
N ARG A 425 -32.96 -13.02 -2.12
CA ARG A 425 -31.72 -13.02 -2.94
C ARG A 425 -30.57 -13.74 -2.25
N VAL A 426 -30.40 -13.53 -0.95
CA VAL A 426 -29.39 -14.25 -0.15
C VAL A 426 -29.67 -15.75 -0.14
N ARG A 427 -30.94 -16.16 0.14
CA ARG A 427 -31.33 -17.57 0.25
C ARG A 427 -31.19 -18.33 -1.06
N GLU A 428 -31.59 -17.70 -2.17
CA GLU A 428 -31.62 -18.29 -3.49
C GLU A 428 -30.37 -18.01 -4.34
N GLY A 429 -29.38 -17.27 -3.79
CA GLY A 429 -28.15 -16.91 -4.51
C GLY A 429 -28.40 -16.05 -5.74
N LEU A 430 -29.47 -15.24 -5.71
CA LEU A 430 -29.85 -14.37 -6.82
C LEU A 430 -28.86 -13.20 -6.97
N PRO A 431 -28.80 -12.58 -8.16
CA PRO A 431 -27.92 -11.46 -8.42
C PRO A 431 -28.33 -10.21 -7.63
N SER A 432 -27.32 -9.37 -7.31
CA SER A 432 -27.49 -8.02 -6.77
C SER A 432 -28.21 -7.12 -7.80
N LEU A 433 -29.03 -6.19 -7.33
CA LEU A 433 -29.72 -5.23 -8.18
C LEU A 433 -28.78 -4.20 -8.79
N SER A 434 -27.73 -3.82 -8.08
CA SER A 434 -26.89 -2.70 -8.45
C SER A 434 -25.41 -3.05 -8.61
N VAL A 435 -24.91 -4.11 -7.95
CA VAL A 435 -23.49 -4.45 -7.90
C VAL A 435 -23.14 -5.47 -8.98
N ARG A 436 -22.12 -5.12 -9.79
CA ARG A 436 -21.55 -5.99 -10.81
C ARG A 436 -20.18 -6.49 -10.40
N GLY A 437 -19.84 -7.72 -10.79
CA GLY A 437 -18.53 -8.31 -10.63
C GLY A 437 -17.49 -7.69 -11.58
N HIS A 438 -16.27 -8.18 -11.48
CA HIS A 438 -15.16 -7.78 -12.37
C HIS A 438 -15.40 -8.14 -13.85
N ASP A 439 -16.17 -9.19 -14.06
CA ASP A 439 -16.62 -9.68 -15.37
C ASP A 439 -17.80 -8.89 -15.97
N GLY A 440 -18.27 -7.85 -15.28
CA GLY A 440 -19.44 -7.06 -15.67
C GLY A 440 -20.78 -7.72 -15.38
N GLN A 441 -20.80 -8.99 -14.92
CA GLN A 441 -22.03 -9.68 -14.56
C GLN A 441 -22.53 -9.24 -13.17
N PRO A 442 -23.84 -9.27 -12.90
CA PRO A 442 -24.36 -8.97 -11.57
C PRO A 442 -23.78 -9.92 -10.52
N SER A 443 -23.22 -9.37 -9.45
CA SER A 443 -22.66 -10.16 -8.36
C SER A 443 -23.74 -10.90 -7.60
N LYS A 444 -23.51 -12.17 -7.24
CA LYS A 444 -24.42 -12.93 -6.37
C LYS A 444 -24.47 -12.29 -4.97
N VAL A 445 -25.67 -12.20 -4.41
CA VAL A 445 -25.87 -11.72 -3.05
C VAL A 445 -25.56 -12.85 -2.08
N THR A 446 -24.53 -12.70 -1.27
CA THR A 446 -24.19 -13.64 -0.20
C THR A 446 -24.78 -13.16 1.14
N GLU A 447 -24.85 -14.04 2.14
CA GLU A 447 -25.28 -13.68 3.50
C GLU A 447 -24.48 -12.49 4.07
N ASN A 448 -23.17 -12.47 3.83
CA ASN A 448 -22.32 -11.35 4.21
C ASN A 448 -22.70 -10.07 3.47
N THR A 449 -22.94 -10.13 2.17
CA THR A 449 -23.36 -8.97 1.38
C THR A 449 -24.69 -8.43 1.88
N GLY A 450 -25.67 -9.32 2.13
CA GLY A 450 -26.99 -8.93 2.67
C GLY A 450 -26.87 -8.19 4.01
N ARG A 451 -26.08 -8.75 4.91
CA ARG A 451 -25.84 -8.12 6.20
C ARG A 451 -25.13 -6.77 6.09
N PHE A 452 -24.15 -6.64 5.19
CA PHE A 452 -23.49 -5.36 4.94
C PHE A 452 -24.46 -4.31 4.44
N VAL A 453 -25.30 -4.65 3.47
CA VAL A 453 -26.33 -3.75 2.93
C VAL A 453 -27.25 -3.25 4.03
N PHE A 454 -27.80 -4.15 4.85
CA PHE A 454 -28.70 -3.76 5.93
C PHE A 454 -28.02 -2.89 7.00
N ASN A 455 -26.83 -3.26 7.43
CA ASN A 455 -26.11 -2.49 8.48
C ASN A 455 -25.75 -1.08 8.00
N HIS A 456 -25.22 -0.96 6.79
CA HIS A 456 -24.80 0.33 6.25
C HIS A 456 -26.00 1.21 5.90
N ALA A 457 -27.04 0.67 5.25
CA ALA A 457 -28.28 1.41 5.01
C ALA A 457 -28.93 1.88 6.33
N ARG A 458 -28.98 1.00 7.34
CA ARG A 458 -29.49 1.33 8.66
C ARG A 458 -28.66 2.44 9.34
N THR A 459 -27.34 2.39 9.22
CA THR A 459 -26.48 3.43 9.80
C THR A 459 -26.76 4.78 9.17
N ILE A 460 -26.88 4.86 7.85
CA ILE A 460 -27.17 6.11 7.13
C ILE A 460 -28.55 6.64 7.48
N LEU A 461 -29.58 5.80 7.42
CA LEU A 461 -30.95 6.20 7.67
C LEU A 461 -31.19 6.61 9.14
N ARG A 462 -30.55 5.93 10.10
CA ARG A 462 -30.59 6.33 11.50
C ARG A 462 -29.85 7.63 11.76
N TRP A 463 -28.67 7.79 11.16
CA TRP A 463 -27.95 9.04 11.22
C TRP A 463 -28.83 10.20 10.70
N ALA A 464 -29.57 9.99 9.60
CA ALA A 464 -30.51 10.99 9.08
C ALA A 464 -31.67 11.29 10.07
N LEU A 465 -32.10 10.26 10.83
CA LEU A 465 -33.12 10.46 11.88
C LEU A 465 -32.54 11.21 13.09
N ASP A 466 -31.34 10.84 13.52
CA ASP A 466 -30.68 11.43 14.69
C ASP A 466 -30.30 12.90 14.45
N THR A 467 -30.02 13.28 13.20
CA THR A 467 -29.70 14.64 12.77
C THR A 467 -30.92 15.48 12.41
N GLY A 468 -32.13 14.91 12.38
CA GLY A 468 -33.37 15.62 11.97
C GLY A 468 -33.57 15.71 10.45
N LEU A 469 -32.58 15.32 9.63
CA LEU A 469 -32.68 15.40 8.17
C LEU A 469 -33.78 14.51 7.60
N ALA A 470 -34.08 13.38 8.26
CA ALA A 470 -35.18 12.52 7.83
C ALA A 470 -36.55 13.23 7.92
N GLU A 471 -36.76 14.03 8.95
CA GLU A 471 -37.96 14.81 9.15
C GLU A 471 -38.06 15.98 8.16
N GLU A 472 -36.92 16.64 7.92
CA GLU A 472 -36.82 17.74 6.97
C GLU A 472 -37.26 17.33 5.55
N ILE A 473 -36.80 16.19 5.08
CA ILE A 473 -37.16 15.65 3.76
C ILE A 473 -38.51 14.95 3.76
N GLY A 474 -39.16 14.76 4.93
CA GLY A 474 -40.45 14.11 5.10
C GLY A 474 -40.39 12.58 4.99
N LEU A 475 -39.26 11.96 5.27
CA LEU A 475 -39.12 10.50 5.28
C LEU A 475 -39.69 9.90 6.57
N SER A 476 -40.60 8.93 6.45
CA SER A 476 -41.25 8.33 7.60
C SER A 476 -40.27 7.62 8.53
N ARG A 477 -40.37 7.91 9.83
CA ARG A 477 -39.63 7.17 10.88
C ARG A 477 -39.90 5.65 10.82
N LYS A 478 -41.13 5.25 10.48
CA LYS A 478 -41.53 3.85 10.38
C LYS A 478 -40.78 3.13 9.25
N PHE A 479 -40.56 3.82 8.12
CA PHE A 479 -39.71 3.32 7.04
C PHE A 479 -38.29 2.99 7.54
N ILE A 480 -37.68 3.88 8.31
CA ILE A 480 -36.30 3.73 8.82
C ILE A 480 -36.21 2.59 9.84
N VAL A 481 -37.15 2.55 10.80
CA VAL A 481 -37.10 1.58 11.91
C VAL A 481 -37.42 0.15 11.45
N ALA A 482 -38.17 -0.01 10.37
CA ALA A 482 -38.49 -1.31 9.79
C ALA A 482 -37.26 -2.07 9.25
N LEU A 483 -36.15 -1.39 9.01
CA LEU A 483 -34.90 -2.04 8.62
C LEU A 483 -34.28 -2.79 9.82
N PRO A 484 -34.24 -4.14 9.81
CA PRO A 484 -33.83 -4.92 10.96
C PRO A 484 -32.36 -4.74 11.28
N ASN A 485 -32.01 -5.00 12.54
CA ASN A 485 -30.63 -5.29 12.88
C ASN A 485 -30.28 -6.67 12.31
N SER A 486 -29.27 -6.74 11.48
CA SER A 486 -28.89 -7.98 10.77
C SER A 486 -28.35 -9.09 11.66
N GLY A 487 -28.50 -8.96 13.00
CA GLY A 487 -28.07 -9.94 13.97
C GLY A 487 -26.56 -10.15 14.06
N ALA A 488 -26.14 -10.97 14.99
CA ALA A 488 -24.76 -11.40 15.07
C ALA A 488 -24.43 -12.35 13.88
N GLN A 489 -23.26 -12.14 13.28
CA GLN A 489 -22.74 -13.05 12.25
C GLN A 489 -22.74 -14.47 12.79
N ARG A 490 -23.32 -15.44 12.07
CA ARG A 490 -22.96 -16.85 12.24
C ARG A 490 -21.46 -16.94 11.95
N GLU A 491 -20.70 -17.17 13.00
CA GLU A 491 -19.26 -17.32 12.85
C GLU A 491 -18.99 -18.58 12.05
N ARG A 492 -18.48 -18.42 10.83
CA ARG A 492 -17.63 -19.46 10.28
C ARG A 492 -16.41 -19.51 11.16
N ALA A 493 -16.34 -20.50 12.03
CA ALA A 493 -15.19 -20.74 12.87
C ALA A 493 -13.93 -20.84 11.98
N ARG A 494 -13.13 -19.79 11.96
CA ARG A 494 -11.84 -19.85 11.28
C ARG A 494 -10.97 -20.73 12.15
N ARG A 495 -10.69 -21.93 11.67
CA ARG A 495 -9.88 -22.93 12.36
C ARG A 495 -8.39 -22.60 12.20
N PRO A 496 -7.53 -22.98 13.16
CA PRO A 496 -6.09 -22.99 12.98
C PRO A 496 -5.71 -23.88 11.78
N PHE A 497 -4.49 -23.79 11.32
CA PHE A 497 -3.98 -24.75 10.33
C PHE A 497 -3.97 -26.16 10.95
N PRO A 498 -4.44 -27.19 10.24
CA PRO A 498 -4.16 -28.58 10.59
C PRO A 498 -2.66 -28.85 10.61
N ASP A 499 -2.22 -29.80 11.43
CA ASP A 499 -0.81 -30.11 11.61
C ASP A 499 -0.05 -30.40 10.30
N PRO A 500 -0.55 -31.20 9.34
CA PRO A 500 0.13 -31.42 8.07
C PRO A 500 0.33 -30.13 7.27
N VAL A 501 -0.69 -29.27 7.28
CA VAL A 501 -0.65 -27.96 6.60
C VAL A 501 0.36 -27.04 7.28
N ALA A 502 0.33 -26.97 8.62
CA ALA A 502 1.27 -26.17 9.39
C ALA A 502 2.73 -26.60 9.13
N ARG A 503 2.98 -27.92 9.04
CA ARG A 503 4.30 -28.46 8.66
C ARG A 503 4.75 -28.00 7.29
N ALA A 504 3.89 -28.20 6.28
CA ALA A 504 4.19 -27.83 4.91
C ALA A 504 4.50 -26.32 4.78
N LEU A 505 3.75 -25.47 5.51
CA LEU A 505 3.92 -24.01 5.52
C LEU A 505 5.15 -23.54 6.32
N ALA A 506 5.75 -24.40 7.15
CA ALA A 506 6.95 -24.10 7.94
C ALA A 506 8.21 -24.75 7.38
N ASP A 507 8.07 -25.67 6.44
CA ASP A 507 9.20 -26.38 5.84
C ASP A 507 10.15 -25.44 5.09
N GLN A 508 11.46 -25.56 5.33
CA GLN A 508 12.44 -24.64 4.78
C GLN A 508 12.57 -24.74 3.26
N GLY A 509 12.39 -25.96 2.69
CA GLY A 509 12.38 -26.16 1.24
C GLY A 509 11.18 -25.46 0.60
N ASN A 510 10.00 -25.61 1.17
CA ASN A 510 8.77 -24.98 0.71
C ASN A 510 8.84 -23.45 0.85
N LEU A 511 9.41 -22.94 1.94
CA LEU A 511 9.63 -21.50 2.14
C LEU A 511 10.64 -20.94 1.12
N GLN A 512 11.59 -21.75 0.69
CA GLN A 512 12.52 -21.34 -0.36
C GLN A 512 11.81 -21.28 -1.72
N VAL A 513 10.91 -22.21 -2.03
CA VAL A 513 10.06 -22.15 -3.22
C VAL A 513 9.19 -20.88 -3.24
N LEU A 514 8.62 -20.49 -2.10
CA LEU A 514 7.88 -19.22 -1.98
C LEU A 514 8.77 -18.03 -2.36
N ALA A 515 10.02 -18.01 -1.90
CA ALA A 515 10.95 -16.92 -2.19
C ALA A 515 11.38 -16.91 -3.67
N ASP A 516 11.76 -18.08 -4.23
CA ASP A 516 12.39 -18.13 -5.54
C ASP A 516 11.37 -18.08 -6.70
N ARG A 517 10.26 -18.81 -6.57
CA ARG A 517 9.28 -18.94 -7.65
C ARG A 517 8.20 -17.85 -7.61
N TYR A 518 7.71 -17.52 -6.43
CA TYR A 518 6.61 -16.57 -6.24
C TYR A 518 7.07 -15.16 -5.92
N ASP A 519 8.34 -14.98 -5.61
CA ASP A 519 8.95 -13.67 -5.39
C ASP A 519 10.30 -13.50 -6.11
N PRO A 520 10.38 -13.74 -7.43
CA PRO A 520 11.64 -13.72 -8.19
C PRO A 520 12.35 -12.36 -8.16
N ASN A 521 11.67 -11.32 -7.75
CA ASN A 521 12.24 -9.99 -7.54
C ASN A 521 12.56 -9.69 -6.07
N ASP A 522 12.47 -10.70 -5.22
CA ASP A 522 12.78 -10.63 -3.78
C ASP A 522 12.10 -9.40 -3.10
N ARG A 523 10.77 -9.32 -3.18
CA ARG A 523 9.98 -8.28 -2.52
C ARG A 523 9.71 -8.56 -1.05
N GLY A 524 10.06 -9.74 -0.59
CA GLY A 524 9.97 -10.17 0.79
C GLY A 524 8.72 -10.96 1.12
N LEU A 525 8.14 -11.72 0.17
CA LEU A 525 6.97 -12.55 0.45
C LEU A 525 7.24 -13.56 1.57
N ARG A 526 8.38 -14.23 1.53
CA ARG A 526 8.81 -15.17 2.59
C ARG A 526 8.96 -14.45 3.92
N ASP A 527 9.65 -13.31 3.95
CA ASP A 527 9.88 -12.57 5.19
C ASP A 527 8.57 -12.05 5.79
N ALA A 528 7.64 -11.59 4.94
CA ALA A 528 6.30 -11.19 5.38
C ALA A 528 5.50 -12.38 5.91
N TRP A 529 5.55 -13.55 5.26
CA TRP A 529 4.91 -14.76 5.72
C TRP A 529 5.44 -15.21 7.09
N GLU A 530 6.75 -15.34 7.24
CA GLU A 530 7.35 -15.72 8.50
C GLU A 530 7.06 -14.69 9.61
N THR A 531 7.03 -13.39 9.27
CA THR A 531 6.61 -12.36 10.24
C THR A 531 5.16 -12.56 10.70
N LEU A 532 4.24 -12.92 9.78
CA LEU A 532 2.86 -13.26 10.12
C LEU A 532 2.78 -14.44 11.07
N VAL A 533 3.54 -15.50 10.77
CA VAL A 533 3.59 -16.73 11.57
C VAL A 533 4.10 -16.44 12.97
N PHE A 534 5.23 -15.73 13.09
CA PHE A 534 5.86 -15.44 14.38
C PHE A 534 5.06 -14.48 15.26
N THR A 535 4.41 -13.48 14.65
CA THR A 535 3.81 -12.39 15.42
C THR A 535 2.30 -12.45 15.50
N GLY A 536 1.64 -13.26 14.68
CA GLY A 536 0.18 -13.30 14.60
C GLY A 536 -0.46 -11.97 14.17
N ARG A 537 0.31 -11.02 13.64
CA ARG A 537 -0.22 -9.73 13.18
C ARG A 537 -1.13 -9.91 11.97
N ARG A 538 -2.00 -8.93 11.72
CA ARG A 538 -2.81 -8.96 10.50
C ARG A 538 -1.92 -8.74 9.27
N CYS A 539 -2.24 -9.41 8.17
CA CYS A 539 -1.42 -9.35 6.95
C CYS A 539 -1.11 -7.90 6.53
N ASN A 540 -2.11 -7.02 6.54
CA ASN A 540 -1.88 -5.61 6.21
C ASN A 540 -1.02 -4.84 7.23
N GLU A 541 -0.98 -5.27 8.49
CA GLU A 541 -0.10 -4.68 9.50
C GLU A 541 1.35 -5.06 9.21
N VAL A 542 1.61 -6.32 8.88
CA VAL A 542 2.95 -6.79 8.49
C VAL A 542 3.41 -6.16 7.19
N LEU A 543 2.56 -6.15 6.14
CA LEU A 543 2.95 -5.58 4.86
C LEU A 543 3.26 -4.07 4.95
N LYS A 544 2.66 -3.36 5.89
CA LYS A 544 2.85 -1.92 6.12
C LYS A 544 3.95 -1.58 7.13
N LEU A 545 4.74 -2.55 7.58
CA LEU A 545 5.87 -2.28 8.46
C LEU A 545 6.80 -1.23 7.84
N ARG A 546 7.24 -0.31 8.69
CA ARG A 546 8.21 0.72 8.33
C ARG A 546 9.61 0.13 8.33
N LEU A 547 10.55 0.76 7.64
CA LEU A 547 11.94 0.33 7.58
C LEU A 547 12.57 0.25 8.98
N GLU A 548 12.28 1.22 9.82
CA GLU A 548 12.81 1.34 11.18
C GLU A 548 11.83 0.78 12.23
N CYS A 549 11.25 -0.39 11.94
CA CYS A 549 10.28 -1.04 12.82
C CYS A 549 10.94 -1.99 13.83
N MET A 550 12.25 -2.01 13.98
CA MET A 550 12.94 -2.97 14.85
C MET A 550 14.02 -2.28 15.68
N ALA A 551 14.12 -2.65 16.92
CA ALA A 551 15.23 -2.30 17.79
C ALA A 551 15.55 -3.44 18.78
N VAL A 552 16.69 -3.34 19.44
CA VAL A 552 17.09 -4.24 20.53
C VAL A 552 17.17 -3.40 21.80
N HIS A 553 16.39 -3.77 22.80
CA HIS A 553 16.45 -3.16 24.11
C HIS A 553 16.88 -4.22 25.15
N ARG A 554 17.88 -3.94 25.98
CA ARG A 554 18.43 -4.89 26.98
C ARG A 554 18.67 -6.31 26.43
N ARG A 555 19.19 -6.41 25.19
CA ARG A 555 19.44 -7.65 24.45
C ARG A 555 18.17 -8.38 23.96
N VAL A 556 17.00 -7.78 24.09
CA VAL A 556 15.75 -8.35 23.63
C VAL A 556 15.32 -7.62 22.33
N PRO A 557 15.07 -8.32 21.23
CA PRO A 557 14.58 -7.71 20.00
C PRO A 557 13.08 -7.42 20.06
N PHE A 558 12.72 -6.23 19.60
CA PHE A 558 11.36 -5.73 19.50
C PHE A 558 10.99 -5.36 18.07
N LEU A 559 9.71 -5.50 17.76
CA LEU A 559 9.08 -5.07 16.52
C LEU A 559 7.98 -4.06 16.81
N TRP A 560 8.08 -2.86 16.26
CA TRP A 560 7.04 -1.82 16.31
C TRP A 560 6.13 -1.93 15.08
N HIS A 561 4.85 -1.81 15.29
CA HIS A 561 3.86 -1.90 14.22
C HIS A 561 2.62 -1.06 14.53
N ASP A 562 1.93 -0.65 13.46
CA ASP A 562 0.68 0.09 13.58
C ASP A 562 -0.53 -0.83 13.52
N GLN A 563 -1.34 -0.82 14.57
CA GLN A 563 -2.64 -1.50 14.58
C GLN A 563 -3.71 -0.63 13.91
N THR A 564 -3.63 -0.49 12.59
CA THR A 564 -4.44 0.46 11.82
C THR A 564 -5.95 0.28 11.99
N LYS A 565 -6.44 -0.93 12.26
CA LYS A 565 -7.86 -1.20 12.47
C LYS A 565 -8.39 -0.64 13.80
N VAL A 566 -7.54 -0.54 14.81
CA VAL A 566 -7.89 -0.14 16.17
C VAL A 566 -7.47 1.31 16.45
N GLY A 567 -6.48 1.78 15.73
CA GLY A 567 -5.96 3.13 15.86
C GLY A 567 -4.76 3.27 16.79
N ASN A 568 -4.23 2.16 17.31
CA ASN A 568 -3.00 2.19 18.06
C ASN A 568 -1.83 2.25 17.09
N LEU A 569 -0.98 3.23 17.27
CA LEU A 569 0.25 3.43 16.49
C LEU A 569 1.44 3.07 17.36
N ASP A 570 2.51 2.60 16.74
CA ASP A 570 3.79 2.28 17.38
C ASP A 570 3.69 1.26 18.52
N GLU A 571 2.82 0.26 18.38
CA GLU A 571 2.74 -0.86 19.32
C GLU A 571 4.00 -1.73 19.21
N ALA A 572 4.65 -1.97 20.34
CA ALA A 572 5.85 -2.81 20.43
C ALA A 572 5.50 -4.23 20.81
N ILE A 573 6.15 -5.19 20.19
CA ILE A 573 6.10 -6.60 20.56
C ILE A 573 7.49 -7.21 20.54
N ARG A 574 7.75 -8.09 21.51
CA ARG A 574 8.96 -8.91 21.51
C ARG A 574 8.92 -9.89 20.33
N ILE A 575 10.05 -10.07 19.66
CA ILE A 575 10.20 -11.03 18.57
C ILE A 575 11.42 -11.93 18.80
N PRO A 576 11.44 -13.15 18.23
CA PRO A 576 12.62 -14.01 18.29
C PRO A 576 13.81 -13.40 17.55
N GLU A 577 15.01 -13.72 18.00
CA GLU A 577 16.24 -13.25 17.37
C GLU A 577 16.34 -13.67 15.89
N THR A 578 15.87 -14.88 15.56
CA THR A 578 15.83 -15.39 14.19
C THR A 578 14.99 -14.51 13.26
N LEU A 579 13.84 -14.05 13.72
CA LEU A 579 13.00 -13.10 12.97
C LEU A 579 13.68 -11.73 12.87
N TYR A 580 14.26 -11.24 13.96
CA TYR A 580 15.00 -9.99 13.98
C TYR A 580 16.13 -9.98 12.94
N LEU A 581 16.94 -11.03 12.89
CA LEU A 581 18.03 -11.17 11.91
C LEU A 581 17.51 -11.20 10.48
N ARG A 582 16.41 -11.91 10.24
CA ARG A 582 15.76 -11.97 8.92
C ARG A 582 15.27 -10.60 8.47
N LEU A 583 14.53 -9.91 9.33
CA LEU A 583 14.02 -8.57 9.01
C LEU A 583 15.14 -7.53 8.91
N SER A 584 16.23 -7.69 9.66
CA SER A 584 17.43 -6.87 9.53
C SER A 584 18.07 -7.03 8.15
N LYS A 585 18.14 -8.27 7.63
CA LYS A 585 18.57 -8.54 6.26
C LYS A 585 17.63 -7.89 5.24
N ARG A 586 16.31 -7.99 5.45
CA ARG A 586 15.31 -7.32 4.60
C ARG A 586 15.47 -5.81 4.61
N ARG A 587 15.70 -5.21 5.77
CA ARG A 587 15.99 -3.78 5.91
C ARG A 587 17.19 -3.38 5.06
N GLN A 588 18.28 -4.14 5.14
CA GLN A 588 19.49 -3.90 4.37
C GLN A 588 19.22 -3.96 2.85
N ILE A 589 18.52 -4.99 2.37
CA ILE A 589 18.13 -5.11 0.96
C ILE A 589 17.29 -3.91 0.50
N THR A 590 16.39 -3.44 1.34
CA THR A 590 15.55 -2.27 1.02
C THR A 590 16.37 -0.98 0.94
N LEU A 591 17.34 -0.80 1.82
CA LEU A 591 18.28 0.33 1.78
C LEU A 591 19.16 0.29 0.52
N GLU A 592 19.70 -0.86 0.17
CA GLU A 592 20.49 -1.05 -1.05
C GLU A 592 19.65 -0.72 -2.30
N ARG A 593 18.39 -1.15 -2.35
CA ARG A 593 17.48 -0.80 -3.45
C ARG A 593 17.15 0.69 -3.50
N PHE A 594 17.05 1.34 -2.35
CA PHE A 594 16.88 2.78 -2.31
C PHE A 594 18.12 3.48 -2.85
N GLU A 595 19.30 3.08 -2.40
CA GLU A 595 20.59 3.58 -2.89
C GLU A 595 20.76 3.34 -4.39
N ASP A 596 20.44 2.13 -4.86
CA ASP A 596 20.44 1.80 -6.28
C ASP A 596 19.51 2.69 -7.10
N ARG A 597 18.38 3.08 -6.54
CA ARG A 597 17.41 3.93 -7.23
C ARG A 597 17.80 5.40 -7.22
N HIS A 598 18.31 5.90 -6.11
CA HIS A 598 18.52 7.32 -5.88
C HIS A 598 19.99 7.75 -5.96
N GLY A 599 20.95 6.80 -6.02
CA GLY A 599 22.39 7.09 -6.05
C GLY A 599 22.95 7.59 -4.71
N ARG A 600 22.14 7.58 -3.65
CA ARG A 600 22.49 8.04 -2.29
C ARG A 600 21.74 7.26 -1.23
N GLN A 601 22.22 7.33 0.00
CA GLN A 601 21.47 6.83 1.16
C GLN A 601 20.24 7.72 1.46
N PRO A 602 19.16 7.14 2.02
CA PRO A 602 18.04 7.93 2.47
C PRO A 602 18.40 8.84 3.64
N THR A 603 17.88 10.05 3.66
CA THR A 603 17.94 10.95 4.83
C THR A 603 17.18 10.33 6.02
N ALA A 604 17.40 10.83 7.24
CA ALA A 604 16.69 10.34 8.42
C ALA A 604 15.15 10.41 8.24
N LYS A 605 14.64 11.51 7.70
CA LYS A 605 13.20 11.70 7.39
C LYS A 605 12.69 10.73 6.33
N GLU A 606 13.44 10.49 5.26
CA GLU A 606 13.07 9.49 4.26
C GLU A 606 13.10 8.09 4.85
N ARG A 607 14.12 7.79 5.64
CA ARG A 607 14.34 6.49 6.27
C ARG A 607 13.17 6.10 7.19
N SER A 608 12.66 7.03 8.00
CA SER A 608 11.49 6.80 8.86
C SER A 608 10.19 6.57 8.07
N ALA A 609 10.09 7.13 6.86
CA ALA A 609 8.93 6.99 5.99
C ALA A 609 8.97 5.77 5.06
N LEU A 610 10.15 5.16 4.86
CA LEU A 610 10.30 4.01 3.96
C LEU A 610 9.51 2.80 4.47
N ALA A 611 8.87 2.08 3.55
CA ALA A 611 8.29 0.78 3.83
C ALA A 611 9.39 -0.30 3.92
N LEU A 612 9.25 -1.26 4.84
CA LEU A 612 10.14 -2.43 4.91
C LEU A 612 10.01 -3.32 3.66
N PHE A 613 8.78 -3.44 3.14
CA PHE A 613 8.42 -4.19 1.94
C PHE A 613 7.89 -3.24 0.85
N PRO A 614 8.76 -2.45 0.19
CA PRO A 614 8.30 -1.43 -0.75
C PRO A 614 7.71 -2.01 -2.02
N SER A 615 6.57 -1.46 -2.46
CA SER A 615 5.95 -1.79 -3.73
C SER A 615 6.88 -1.48 -4.91
N PRO A 616 6.95 -2.35 -5.92
CA PRO A 616 7.80 -2.11 -7.09
C PRO A 616 7.25 -1.06 -8.06
N SER A 617 5.95 -0.82 -8.02
CA SER A 617 5.26 0.06 -8.98
C SER A 617 4.69 1.30 -8.31
N ARG A 618 4.69 2.42 -9.02
CA ARG A 618 4.12 3.70 -8.59
C ARG A 618 4.63 4.18 -7.21
N ASN A 619 5.88 3.85 -6.89
CA ASN A 619 6.46 4.07 -5.57
C ASN A 619 7.91 4.59 -5.69
N PRO A 620 8.14 5.76 -6.29
CA PRO A 620 9.50 6.29 -6.44
C PRO A 620 10.13 6.66 -5.09
N LYS A 621 9.35 7.11 -4.11
CA LYS A 621 9.84 7.45 -2.76
C LYS A 621 10.07 6.22 -1.86
N GLY A 622 9.64 5.01 -2.27
CA GLY A 622 9.77 3.80 -1.45
C GLY A 622 8.85 3.72 -0.22
N THR A 623 7.92 4.66 -0.07
CA THR A 623 7.06 4.76 1.13
C THR A 623 5.81 3.88 1.08
N VAL A 624 5.43 3.42 -0.11
CA VAL A 624 4.26 2.56 -0.33
C VAL A 624 4.67 1.10 -0.25
N SER A 625 4.03 0.32 0.62
CA SER A 625 4.28 -1.12 0.76
C SER A 625 3.63 -1.94 -0.35
N ILE A 626 4.07 -3.20 -0.50
CA ILE A 626 3.38 -4.18 -1.35
C ILE A 626 1.92 -4.34 -0.90
N SER A 627 1.04 -4.57 -1.88
CA SER A 627 -0.39 -4.71 -1.60
C SER A 627 -0.73 -6.11 -1.06
N TYR A 628 -1.84 -6.20 -0.34
CA TYR A 628 -2.41 -7.49 0.06
C TYR A 628 -2.66 -8.40 -1.15
N THR A 629 -3.13 -7.85 -2.27
CA THR A 629 -3.38 -8.62 -3.50
C THR A 629 -2.11 -9.25 -4.03
N PHE A 630 -0.99 -8.51 -4.06
CA PHE A 630 0.30 -9.05 -4.50
C PHE A 630 0.75 -10.21 -3.60
N PHE A 631 0.70 -10.01 -2.28
CA PHE A 631 1.05 -11.04 -1.30
C PHE A 631 0.13 -12.26 -1.44
N HIS A 632 -1.18 -12.05 -1.51
CA HIS A 632 -2.17 -13.13 -1.58
C HIS A 632 -2.04 -13.93 -2.87
N THR A 633 -1.77 -13.30 -4.01
CA THR A 633 -1.55 -14.01 -5.28
C THR A 633 -0.34 -14.94 -5.19
N GLY A 634 0.79 -14.46 -4.66
CA GLY A 634 1.97 -15.31 -4.45
C GLY A 634 1.72 -16.43 -3.45
N PHE A 635 1.05 -16.12 -2.34
CA PHE A 635 0.68 -17.09 -1.31
C PHE A 635 -0.27 -18.18 -1.84
N SER A 636 -1.31 -17.79 -2.59
CA SER A 636 -2.27 -18.76 -3.16
C SER A 636 -1.62 -19.68 -4.19
N GLY A 637 -0.78 -19.15 -5.09
CA GLY A 637 -0.05 -19.98 -6.03
C GLY A 637 0.92 -20.95 -5.34
N TRP A 638 1.56 -20.53 -4.25
CA TRP A 638 2.39 -21.41 -3.45
C TRP A 638 1.60 -22.53 -2.78
N LEU A 639 0.38 -22.25 -2.27
CA LEU A 639 -0.51 -23.28 -1.71
C LEU A 639 -0.94 -24.30 -2.77
N GLU A 640 -1.23 -23.85 -4.00
CA GLU A 640 -1.59 -24.70 -5.12
C GLU A 640 -0.42 -25.65 -5.48
N ASP A 641 0.81 -25.15 -5.52
CA ASP A 641 2.00 -25.98 -5.76
C ASP A 641 2.24 -27.02 -4.65
N LEU A 642 1.89 -26.72 -3.41
CA LEU A 642 2.03 -27.64 -2.28
C LEU A 642 0.90 -28.67 -2.20
N ASP A 643 -0.15 -28.52 -2.99
CA ASP A 643 -1.35 -29.38 -3.01
C ASP A 643 -1.98 -29.62 -1.62
N ILE A 644 -1.97 -28.57 -0.78
CA ILE A 644 -2.47 -28.65 0.61
C ILE A 644 -3.86 -28.02 0.78
N GLY A 645 -4.53 -27.65 -0.33
CA GLY A 645 -5.83 -27.01 -0.34
C GLY A 645 -5.77 -25.48 -0.16
N GLN A 646 -6.94 -24.86 -0.03
CA GLN A 646 -7.05 -23.39 0.05
C GLN A 646 -7.06 -22.90 1.50
N TRP A 647 -6.08 -22.11 1.85
CA TRP A 647 -5.91 -21.51 3.17
C TRP A 647 -5.73 -19.99 3.04
N VAL A 648 -5.96 -19.28 4.15
CA VAL A 648 -5.80 -17.83 4.17
C VAL A 648 -4.73 -17.41 5.17
N PRO A 649 -3.93 -16.37 4.89
CA PRO A 649 -2.83 -15.94 5.76
C PRO A 649 -3.26 -15.62 7.19
N HIS A 650 -4.52 -15.19 7.37
CA HIS A 650 -5.05 -14.86 8.70
C HIS A 650 -5.17 -16.08 9.63
N GLN A 651 -5.15 -17.30 9.10
CA GLN A 651 -5.16 -18.53 9.91
C GLN A 651 -3.86 -18.71 10.70
N ALA A 652 -2.73 -18.13 10.25
CA ALA A 652 -1.51 -18.09 11.05
C ALA A 652 -1.74 -17.45 12.44
N ARG A 653 -2.53 -16.36 12.48
CA ARG A 653 -2.91 -15.71 13.74
C ARG A 653 -3.79 -16.61 14.62
N HIS A 654 -4.73 -17.34 14.01
CA HIS A 654 -5.55 -18.30 14.76
C HIS A 654 -4.71 -19.44 15.31
N THR A 655 -3.77 -19.96 14.52
CA THR A 655 -2.83 -20.99 14.94
C THR A 655 -1.97 -20.53 16.12
N LEU A 656 -1.39 -19.32 16.02
CA LEU A 656 -0.60 -18.76 17.12
C LEU A 656 -1.45 -18.58 18.39
N ALA A 657 -2.65 -17.98 18.28
CA ALA A 657 -3.54 -17.79 19.42
C ALA A 657 -3.91 -19.12 20.10
N THR A 658 -4.26 -20.13 19.30
CA THR A 658 -4.59 -21.47 19.78
C THR A 658 -3.38 -22.11 20.48
N ASN A 659 -2.18 -21.94 19.89
CA ASN A 659 -0.97 -22.50 20.46
C ASN A 659 -0.56 -21.83 21.78
N LEU A 660 -0.68 -20.51 21.87
CA LEU A 660 -0.43 -19.79 23.11
C LEU A 660 -1.36 -20.27 24.23
N LEU A 661 -2.65 -20.47 23.92
CA LEU A 661 -3.61 -21.04 24.89
C LEU A 661 -3.21 -22.45 25.33
N LYS A 662 -2.86 -23.33 24.37
CA LYS A 662 -2.41 -24.70 24.65
C LYS A 662 -1.16 -24.75 25.52
N HIS A 663 -0.36 -23.68 25.51
CA HIS A 663 0.83 -23.53 26.36
C HIS A 663 0.57 -22.76 27.67
N GLY A 664 -0.69 -22.59 28.06
CA GLY A 664 -1.07 -21.99 29.32
C GLY A 664 -1.14 -20.48 29.36
N ALA A 665 -1.00 -19.77 28.18
CA ALA A 665 -1.19 -18.33 28.17
C ALA A 665 -2.64 -17.96 28.46
N GLY A 666 -2.88 -17.14 29.46
CA GLY A 666 -4.21 -16.64 29.80
C GLY A 666 -4.82 -15.81 28.65
N LEU A 667 -6.16 -15.83 28.53
CA LEU A 667 -6.88 -15.08 27.50
C LEU A 667 -6.56 -13.57 27.51
N HIS A 668 -6.28 -13.00 28.68
CA HIS A 668 -5.90 -11.59 28.79
C HIS A 668 -4.56 -11.31 28.11
N HIS A 669 -3.55 -12.12 28.33
CA HIS A 669 -2.25 -12.02 27.70
C HIS A 669 -2.34 -12.17 26.18
N ILE A 670 -3.15 -13.12 25.69
CA ILE A 670 -3.39 -13.29 24.25
C ILE A 670 -4.10 -12.08 23.65
N LYS A 671 -5.11 -11.54 24.36
CA LYS A 671 -5.76 -10.29 23.93
C LYS A 671 -4.77 -9.15 23.80
N LYS A 672 -3.91 -8.98 24.79
CA LYS A 672 -2.89 -7.93 24.81
C LYS A 672 -1.87 -8.17 23.69
N TYR A 673 -1.27 -9.35 23.63
CA TYR A 673 -0.24 -9.68 22.65
C TYR A 673 -0.74 -9.55 21.21
N LEU A 674 -1.91 -10.10 20.88
CA LEU A 674 -2.47 -10.04 19.53
C LEU A 674 -3.15 -8.69 19.21
N GLY A 675 -3.32 -7.80 20.18
CA GLY A 675 -4.04 -6.54 20.04
C GLY A 675 -5.53 -6.75 19.75
N GLN A 676 -6.40 -6.27 20.63
CA GLN A 676 -7.87 -6.36 20.58
C GLN A 676 -8.43 -7.61 19.86
N VAL A 677 -8.42 -8.69 20.55
CA VAL A 677 -9.30 -9.85 20.29
C VAL A 677 -10.56 -9.62 21.09
N SER A 678 -11.73 -9.68 20.46
CA SER A 678 -13.00 -9.60 21.23
C SER A 678 -13.08 -10.75 22.19
N GLN A 679 -13.82 -10.57 23.31
CA GLN A 679 -14.08 -11.63 24.29
C GLN A 679 -14.52 -12.93 23.60
N ARG A 680 -15.45 -12.80 22.66
CA ARG A 680 -15.99 -13.89 21.86
C ARG A 680 -14.95 -14.59 20.97
N MET A 681 -13.99 -13.83 20.42
CA MET A 681 -12.88 -14.43 19.67
C MET A 681 -11.90 -15.16 20.58
N ALA A 682 -11.67 -14.68 21.78
CA ALA A 682 -10.84 -15.35 22.76
C ALA A 682 -11.47 -16.68 23.23
N GLU A 683 -12.80 -16.67 23.47
CA GLU A 683 -13.57 -17.88 23.77
C GLU A 683 -13.56 -18.88 22.61
N HIS A 684 -13.61 -18.36 21.36
CA HIS A 684 -13.47 -19.22 20.18
C HIS A 684 -12.09 -19.89 20.13
N TYR A 685 -11.00 -19.17 20.43
CA TYR A 685 -9.66 -19.77 20.49
C TYR A 685 -9.59 -20.85 21.59
N ALA A 686 -10.22 -20.62 22.72
CA ALA A 686 -10.28 -21.60 23.80
C ALA A 686 -10.98 -22.89 23.34
N LYS A 687 -12.11 -22.77 22.61
CA LYS A 687 -12.83 -23.94 22.07
C LYS A 687 -12.06 -24.71 20.99
N VAL A 688 -11.27 -24.03 20.18
CA VAL A 688 -10.48 -24.65 19.10
C VAL A 688 -9.14 -25.17 19.62
N ALA A 689 -8.69 -24.74 20.82
CA ALA A 689 -7.47 -25.25 21.43
C ALA A 689 -7.55 -26.72 21.82
N SER A 690 -8.76 -27.23 22.04
CA SER A 690 -8.97 -28.66 22.31
C SER A 690 -9.06 -29.47 21.00
N SER A 691 -8.16 -30.44 20.82
CA SER A 691 -8.26 -31.49 19.81
C SER A 691 -9.22 -32.58 20.31
N GLU A 692 -9.64 -33.51 19.44
CA GLU A 692 -10.45 -34.65 19.89
C GLU A 692 -9.78 -35.46 21.01
N ILE A 693 -8.44 -35.57 20.99
CA ILE A 693 -7.67 -36.20 22.07
C ILE A 693 -7.53 -35.26 23.28
N ASP A 694 -7.28 -33.96 23.06
CA ASP A 694 -7.28 -32.95 24.12
C ASP A 694 -8.63 -32.95 24.86
N ASP A 695 -9.76 -33.04 24.12
CA ASP A 695 -11.11 -33.10 24.70
C ASP A 695 -11.31 -34.34 25.60
N VAL A 696 -10.69 -35.46 25.24
CA VAL A 696 -10.70 -36.66 26.10
C VAL A 696 -9.78 -36.49 27.30
N LEU A 697 -8.57 -35.97 27.09
CA LEU A 697 -7.58 -35.76 28.18
C LEU A 697 -7.97 -34.65 29.16
N ASP A 698 -8.62 -33.59 28.68
CA ASP A 698 -9.17 -32.50 29.50
C ASP A 698 -10.29 -32.95 30.45
N ARG A 699 -10.87 -34.13 30.20
CA ARG A 699 -11.89 -34.74 31.08
C ARG A 699 -11.28 -35.53 32.27
N PHE A 700 -9.98 -35.82 32.24
CA PHE A 700 -9.26 -36.47 33.35
C PHE A 700 -8.66 -35.39 34.25
N TRP A 701 -9.31 -35.16 35.38
CA TRP A 701 -8.91 -34.17 36.33
C TRP A 701 -8.46 -34.82 37.62
N VAL A 702 -7.35 -34.34 38.13
CA VAL A 702 -6.85 -34.71 39.46
C VAL A 702 -6.75 -33.46 40.34
N ALA A 703 -6.88 -33.63 41.62
CA ALA A 703 -6.71 -32.57 42.58
C ALA A 703 -5.29 -31.99 42.50
N GLY A 704 -5.21 -30.65 42.43
CA GLY A 704 -3.94 -29.92 42.32
C GLY A 704 -3.06 -29.97 43.55
N PRO A 705 -1.84 -29.39 43.46
CA PRO A 705 -0.87 -29.43 44.54
C PRO A 705 -1.33 -28.85 45.86
N GLY A 706 -2.17 -27.80 45.82
CA GLY A 706 -2.69 -27.13 47.03
C GLY A 706 -3.87 -27.85 47.71
N SER A 707 -4.32 -28.99 47.22
CA SER A 707 -5.41 -29.74 47.83
C SER A 707 -4.96 -30.59 49.00
N ALA A 708 -5.90 -31.02 49.82
CA ALA A 708 -5.62 -31.93 50.94
C ALA A 708 -5.09 -33.31 50.45
N GLU A 709 -5.48 -33.76 49.27
CA GLU A 709 -5.06 -35.02 48.65
C GLU A 709 -4.57 -34.74 47.20
N PRO A 710 -3.34 -34.25 47.01
CA PRO A 710 -2.81 -33.97 45.67
C PRO A 710 -2.78 -35.21 44.79
N GLY A 711 -3.21 -35.09 43.54
CA GLY A 711 -3.25 -36.20 42.57
C GLY A 711 -4.42 -37.15 42.73
N LYS A 712 -5.36 -36.91 43.64
CA LYS A 712 -6.58 -37.71 43.75
C LYS A 712 -7.45 -37.48 42.52
N LEU A 713 -7.89 -38.55 41.86
CA LEU A 713 -8.83 -38.48 40.75
C LEU A 713 -10.15 -37.90 41.20
N LEU A 714 -10.61 -36.82 40.55
CA LEU A 714 -11.86 -36.15 40.94
C LEU A 714 -13.11 -36.80 40.33
N VAL A 715 -12.92 -37.60 39.27
CA VAL A 715 -13.96 -38.41 38.67
C VAL A 715 -13.60 -39.86 38.95
N SER A 716 -14.34 -40.54 39.80
CA SER A 716 -14.03 -41.90 40.21
C SER A 716 -14.47 -42.90 39.14
N PRO A 717 -13.58 -43.82 38.73
CA PRO A 717 -13.91 -44.90 37.79
C PRO A 717 -14.74 -46.03 38.42
N ASP A 718 -14.95 -46.05 39.73
CA ASP A 718 -15.61 -47.14 40.47
C ASP A 718 -17.18 -47.09 40.38
N GLU A 719 -17.73 -45.96 39.96
CA GLU A 719 -19.13 -45.89 39.53
C GLU A 719 -19.24 -46.11 38.04
N LYS A 720 -19.96 -47.15 37.63
CA LYS A 720 -20.26 -47.40 36.22
C LYS A 720 -21.14 -46.28 35.68
N MET A 721 -20.49 -45.16 35.36
CA MET A 721 -21.15 -44.05 34.65
C MET A 721 -21.34 -44.38 33.18
N THR A 722 -22.49 -44.07 32.64
CA THR A 722 -22.68 -44.09 31.20
C THR A 722 -21.86 -42.98 30.57
N LYS A 723 -21.45 -43.13 29.30
CA LYS A 723 -20.73 -42.10 28.54
C LYS A 723 -21.43 -40.74 28.59
N ALA A 724 -22.77 -40.73 28.57
CA ALA A 724 -23.59 -39.54 28.64
C ALA A 724 -23.55 -38.87 30.01
N GLU A 725 -23.46 -39.58 31.09
CA GLU A 725 -23.33 -39.05 32.44
C GLU A 725 -21.92 -38.47 32.68
N ALA A 726 -20.90 -39.15 32.15
CA ALA A 726 -19.52 -38.64 32.20
C ALA A 726 -19.36 -37.36 31.35
N GLU A 727 -20.02 -37.29 30.19
CA GLU A 727 -20.05 -36.06 29.35
C GLU A 727 -20.84 -34.94 30.01
N ALA A 728 -21.96 -35.22 30.68
CA ALA A 728 -22.74 -34.22 31.41
C ALA A 728 -21.96 -33.65 32.60
N MET A 729 -21.25 -34.52 33.36
CA MET A 729 -20.45 -34.14 34.51
C MET A 729 -19.17 -33.36 34.08
N ALA A 730 -18.51 -33.76 32.98
CA ALA A 730 -17.40 -33.03 32.41
C ALA A 730 -17.82 -31.65 31.87
N LEU A 731 -19.03 -31.55 31.26
CA LEU A 731 -19.63 -30.28 30.85
C LEU A 731 -19.95 -29.37 32.03
N ASP A 732 -20.44 -29.90 33.15
CA ASP A 732 -20.73 -29.13 34.37
C ASP A 732 -19.47 -28.65 35.06
N LEU A 733 -18.44 -29.49 35.10
CA LEU A 733 -17.12 -29.08 35.61
C LEU A 733 -16.45 -28.06 34.70
N ALA A 734 -16.50 -28.25 33.38
CA ALA A 734 -15.98 -27.30 32.40
C ALA A 734 -16.75 -25.96 32.41
N ARG A 735 -18.05 -25.97 32.68
CA ARG A 735 -18.85 -24.75 32.88
C ARG A 735 -18.56 -24.08 34.20
N GLY A 736 -18.13 -24.85 35.23
CA GLY A 736 -17.80 -24.41 36.57
C GLY A 736 -16.32 -24.05 36.78
N SER A 737 -15.47 -24.08 35.76
CA SER A 737 -14.03 -23.84 35.88
C SER A 737 -13.50 -22.78 34.92
N THR A 738 -12.39 -22.14 35.32
CA THR A 738 -11.66 -21.17 34.49
C THR A 738 -10.26 -21.74 34.21
N PRO A 739 -9.78 -21.74 32.94
CA PRO A 739 -8.42 -22.15 32.63
C PRO A 739 -7.39 -21.36 33.45
N ALA A 740 -6.44 -22.08 34.04
CA ALA A 740 -5.28 -21.54 34.73
C ALA A 740 -4.01 -22.18 34.17
N GLU A 741 -2.84 -21.71 34.59
CA GLU A 741 -1.57 -22.25 34.08
C GLU A 741 -1.39 -23.72 34.51
N GLY A 742 -1.40 -24.62 33.53
CA GLY A 742 -1.24 -26.06 33.75
C GLY A 742 -2.48 -26.78 34.29
N GLY A 743 -3.67 -26.20 34.18
CA GLY A 743 -4.93 -26.80 34.65
C GLY A 743 -6.10 -25.85 34.67
N PHE A 744 -7.00 -26.05 35.62
CA PHE A 744 -8.24 -25.28 35.74
C PHE A 744 -8.48 -24.81 37.18
N CYS A 745 -9.09 -23.62 37.28
CA CYS A 745 -9.54 -23.08 38.59
C CYS A 745 -11.04 -23.32 38.76
N THR A 746 -11.46 -23.97 39.79
CA THR A 746 -12.87 -24.25 40.12
C THR A 746 -13.53 -23.17 40.97
N PHE A 747 -12.79 -22.16 41.44
CA PHE A 747 -13.30 -21.05 42.25
C PHE A 747 -14.13 -20.03 41.46
N GLN A 748 -13.80 -19.79 40.25
CA GLN A 748 -14.46 -18.85 39.32
C GLN A 748 -14.67 -17.43 39.90
N PRO A 749 -13.61 -16.67 40.17
CA PRO A 749 -13.74 -15.33 40.74
C PRO A 749 -14.55 -14.39 39.82
N VAL A 750 -14.50 -14.59 38.51
CA VAL A 750 -15.21 -13.76 37.49
C VAL A 750 -16.73 -13.94 37.53
N VAL A 751 -17.21 -15.13 37.94
CA VAL A 751 -18.65 -15.44 37.99
C VAL A 751 -19.28 -15.04 39.32
N ARG A 752 -18.52 -15.14 40.41
CA ARG A 752 -19.00 -14.84 41.78
C ARG A 752 -18.75 -13.41 42.24
N GLY A 753 -17.97 -12.63 41.46
CA GLY A 753 -17.66 -11.23 41.77
C GLY A 753 -16.65 -11.01 42.90
N ASP A 754 -16.09 -12.08 43.46
CA ASP A 754 -15.11 -12.02 44.54
C ASP A 754 -13.68 -12.09 44.03
N ALA A 755 -12.76 -11.40 44.70
CA ALA A 755 -11.33 -11.51 44.40
C ALA A 755 -10.82 -12.92 44.74
N CYS A 756 -9.84 -13.43 43.99
CA CYS A 756 -9.22 -14.72 44.32
C CYS A 756 -8.57 -14.69 45.69
N PRO A 757 -9.00 -15.52 46.68
CA PRO A 757 -8.43 -15.51 48.00
C PRO A 757 -6.96 -15.93 48.09
N TRP A 758 -6.44 -16.62 47.07
CA TRP A 758 -5.05 -17.09 46.93
C TRP A 758 -4.17 -16.18 46.10
N ASN A 759 -4.61 -14.96 45.77
CA ASN A 759 -3.86 -14.00 44.94
C ASN A 759 -3.31 -14.61 43.65
N LEU A 760 -4.09 -15.50 43.04
CA LEU A 760 -3.71 -16.24 41.81
C LEU A 760 -2.55 -17.24 42.01
N ASP A 761 -2.17 -17.56 43.25
CA ASP A 761 -1.23 -18.64 43.54
C ASP A 761 -1.93 -20.00 43.41
N CYS A 762 -2.05 -20.45 42.14
CA CYS A 762 -2.75 -21.69 41.85
C CYS A 762 -2.07 -22.94 42.41
N HIS A 763 -0.77 -22.90 42.62
CA HIS A 763 -0.03 -24.06 43.18
C HIS A 763 -0.34 -24.35 44.63
N ASN A 764 -0.70 -23.33 45.39
CA ASN A 764 -1.07 -23.45 46.80
C ASN A 764 -2.59 -23.39 47.04
N CYS A 765 -3.37 -23.46 45.94
CA CYS A 765 -4.81 -23.34 45.95
C CYS A 765 -5.52 -24.70 45.96
N ASP A 766 -6.47 -24.90 46.89
CA ASP A 766 -7.29 -26.11 46.94
C ASP A 766 -8.38 -26.21 45.88
N LYS A 767 -8.56 -25.13 45.08
CA LYS A 767 -9.51 -25.06 43.97
C LYS A 767 -8.84 -25.27 42.60
N PHE A 768 -7.53 -25.49 42.59
CA PHE A 768 -6.81 -25.79 41.36
C PHE A 768 -6.86 -27.28 41.04
N VAL A 769 -7.13 -27.61 39.76
CA VAL A 769 -7.16 -28.99 39.28
C VAL A 769 -6.28 -29.13 38.04
N MET A 770 -5.60 -30.25 37.92
CA MET A 770 -4.74 -30.58 36.78
C MET A 770 -5.48 -31.46 35.80
N SER A 771 -5.32 -31.24 34.50
CA SER A 771 -5.93 -32.07 33.44
C SER A 771 -4.91 -33.01 32.78
N GLY A 772 -5.42 -34.06 32.15
CA GLY A 772 -4.61 -34.98 31.38
C GLY A 772 -3.89 -34.35 30.20
N ALA A 773 -4.45 -33.30 29.63
CA ALA A 773 -3.86 -32.56 28.53
C ALA A 773 -2.63 -31.75 28.95
N ASP A 774 -2.51 -31.41 30.24
CA ASP A 774 -1.40 -30.63 30.77
C ASP A 774 -0.22 -31.48 31.31
N LEU A 775 -0.31 -32.81 31.21
CA LEU A 775 0.71 -33.73 31.76
C LEU A 775 2.12 -33.39 31.28
N LEU A 776 2.32 -33.13 30.00
CA LEU A 776 3.65 -32.84 29.45
C LEU A 776 4.22 -31.53 29.99
N TYR A 777 3.36 -30.53 30.17
CA TYR A 777 3.71 -29.25 30.81
C TYR A 777 4.26 -29.52 32.22
N TRP A 778 3.55 -30.32 33.01
CA TRP A 778 3.92 -30.62 34.38
C TRP A 778 5.20 -31.44 34.48
N ARG A 779 5.43 -32.39 33.59
CA ARG A 779 6.70 -33.15 33.51
C ARG A 779 7.87 -32.25 33.23
N ARG A 780 7.74 -31.32 32.28
CA ARG A 780 8.80 -30.34 31.98
C ARG A 780 9.08 -29.42 33.18
N LYS A 781 8.05 -29.04 33.85
CA LYS A 781 8.17 -28.20 35.08
C LYS A 781 8.86 -28.95 36.19
N ALA A 782 8.53 -30.22 36.36
CA ALA A 782 9.20 -31.10 37.30
C ALA A 782 10.70 -31.24 37.04
N GLU A 783 11.07 -31.40 35.76
CA GLU A 783 12.46 -31.49 35.34
C GLU A 783 13.22 -30.18 35.54
N GLN A 784 12.60 -29.08 35.30
CA GLN A 784 13.16 -27.76 35.59
C GLN A 784 13.45 -27.56 37.07
N TRP A 785 12.51 -27.90 37.93
CA TRP A 785 12.68 -27.81 39.38
C TRP A 785 13.72 -28.77 39.91
N ARG A 786 13.79 -29.98 39.38
CA ARG A 786 14.87 -30.92 39.72
C ARG A 786 16.23 -30.32 39.38
N THR A 787 16.37 -29.76 38.18
CA THR A 787 17.60 -29.09 37.75
C THR A 787 17.93 -27.87 38.63
N GLN A 788 16.94 -27.14 39.09
CA GLN A 788 17.15 -26.03 40.04
C GLN A 788 17.63 -26.52 41.40
N ALA A 789 17.05 -27.59 41.92
CA ALA A 789 17.49 -28.20 43.18
C ALA A 789 18.90 -28.78 43.08
N GLU A 790 19.24 -29.44 41.96
CA GLU A 790 20.59 -29.95 41.70
C GLU A 790 21.66 -28.85 41.56
N ARG A 791 21.26 -27.64 41.23
CA ARG A 791 22.13 -26.46 41.11
C ARG A 791 22.01 -25.51 42.29
N ALA A 792 21.36 -25.91 43.34
CA ALA A 792 21.24 -25.10 44.55
C ALA A 792 22.62 -24.85 45.18
N PRO A 793 22.83 -23.67 45.76
CA PRO A 793 24.11 -23.31 46.33
C PRO A 793 24.49 -24.11 47.56
N ASP A 794 23.53 -24.73 48.25
CA ASP A 794 23.70 -25.56 49.43
C ASP A 794 22.57 -26.58 49.55
N ASP A 795 22.82 -27.61 50.36
CA ASP A 795 21.88 -28.71 50.57
C ASP A 795 20.55 -28.25 51.22
N ALA A 796 20.58 -27.23 52.10
CA ALA A 796 19.38 -26.70 52.74
C ALA A 796 18.45 -26.04 51.73
N THR A 797 18.99 -25.33 50.78
CA THR A 797 18.23 -24.75 49.63
C THR A 797 17.70 -25.84 48.72
N ALA A 798 18.46 -26.90 48.46
CA ALA A 798 18.04 -28.04 47.65
C ALA A 798 16.86 -28.77 48.36
N ASP A 799 16.97 -29.04 49.65
CA ASP A 799 15.91 -29.67 50.46
C ASP A 799 14.66 -28.80 50.51
N TYR A 800 14.79 -27.51 50.66
CA TYR A 800 13.66 -26.56 50.61
C TYR A 800 12.93 -26.62 49.25
N LEU A 801 13.67 -26.64 48.16
CA LEU A 801 13.06 -26.73 46.81
C LEU A 801 12.35 -28.10 46.63
N HIS A 802 12.92 -29.19 47.13
CA HIS A 802 12.28 -30.50 47.10
C HIS A 802 10.98 -30.52 47.92
N GLN A 803 11.00 -29.97 49.14
CA GLN A 803 9.81 -29.87 49.99
C GLN A 803 8.72 -29.02 49.33
N LEU A 804 9.08 -27.89 48.75
CA LEU A 804 8.16 -27.01 48.01
C LEU A 804 7.50 -27.71 46.84
N PHE A 805 8.27 -28.56 46.12
CA PHE A 805 7.79 -29.26 44.94
C PHE A 805 7.05 -30.57 45.27
N GLU A 806 7.19 -31.16 46.45
CA GLU A 806 6.63 -32.46 46.79
C GLU A 806 5.10 -32.57 46.54
N PRO A 807 4.24 -31.61 46.89
CA PRO A 807 2.81 -31.66 46.56
C PRO A 807 2.54 -31.73 45.07
N THR A 808 3.30 -30.98 44.28
CA THR A 808 3.20 -30.99 42.81
C THR A 808 3.68 -32.34 42.23
N ALA A 809 4.74 -32.92 42.76
CA ALA A 809 5.21 -34.23 42.32
C ALA A 809 4.15 -35.32 42.58
N ARG A 810 3.50 -35.30 43.75
CA ARG A 810 2.39 -36.19 44.06
C ARG A 810 1.21 -35.99 43.10
N ALA A 811 0.86 -34.73 42.76
CA ALA A 811 -0.21 -34.45 41.83
C ALA A 811 0.09 -34.96 40.42
N ILE A 812 1.35 -34.81 39.95
CA ILE A 812 1.81 -35.34 38.65
C ILE A 812 1.74 -36.89 38.66
N GLU A 813 2.26 -37.54 39.69
CA GLU A 813 2.20 -39.00 39.86
C GLU A 813 0.77 -39.52 39.83
N GLY A 814 -0.14 -38.85 40.52
CA GLY A 814 -1.56 -39.15 40.52
C GLY A 814 -2.19 -39.02 39.12
N LEU A 815 -1.84 -37.99 38.37
CA LEU A 815 -2.32 -37.76 37.02
C LEU A 815 -1.79 -38.87 36.08
N GLU A 816 -0.50 -39.18 36.14
CA GLU A 816 0.10 -40.27 35.35
C GLU A 816 -0.54 -41.59 35.62
N LYS A 817 -0.76 -41.93 36.90
CA LYS A 817 -1.39 -43.16 37.35
C LYS A 817 -2.85 -43.27 36.84
N ALA A 818 -3.57 -42.17 36.89
CA ALA A 818 -4.91 -42.08 36.34
C ALA A 818 -4.92 -42.33 34.86
N LEU A 819 -4.10 -41.61 34.09
CA LEU A 819 -4.01 -41.76 32.63
C LEU A 819 -3.53 -43.15 32.20
N ALA A 820 -2.58 -43.75 32.95
CA ALA A 820 -2.10 -45.12 32.69
C ALA A 820 -3.23 -46.14 32.91
N SER A 821 -4.08 -45.99 33.93
CA SER A 821 -5.20 -46.87 34.21
C SER A 821 -6.24 -46.91 33.09
N PHE A 822 -6.34 -45.85 32.30
CA PHE A 822 -7.23 -45.71 31.14
C PHE A 822 -6.55 -45.95 29.80
N GLY A 823 -5.25 -46.26 29.77
CA GLY A 823 -4.48 -46.46 28.53
C GLY A 823 -4.21 -45.19 27.75
N LEU A 824 -4.33 -44.02 28.34
CA LEU A 824 -4.20 -42.71 27.71
C LEU A 824 -2.84 -42.03 27.98
N LEU A 825 -1.97 -42.67 28.78
CA LEU A 825 -0.69 -42.04 29.14
C LEU A 825 0.22 -41.74 27.95
N GLU A 826 0.32 -42.67 27.00
CA GLU A 826 1.14 -42.51 25.81
C GLU A 826 0.56 -41.38 24.90
N ASP A 827 -0.75 -41.29 24.81
CA ASP A 827 -1.41 -40.21 24.05
C ASP A 827 -1.15 -38.86 24.70
N ALA A 828 -1.24 -38.75 26.02
CA ALA A 828 -0.95 -37.53 26.75
C ALA A 828 0.51 -37.11 26.59
N LEU A 829 1.46 -38.03 26.60
CA LEU A 829 2.87 -37.78 26.41
C LEU A 829 3.21 -37.44 24.97
N ALA A 830 2.46 -37.96 24.01
CA ALA A 830 2.64 -37.66 22.57
C ALA A 830 1.90 -36.39 22.12
N LEU A 831 1.08 -35.79 22.99
CA LEU A 831 0.23 -34.66 22.63
C LEU A 831 1.01 -33.47 22.07
N ASP A 832 2.18 -33.17 22.65
CA ASP A 832 3.05 -32.09 22.24
C ASP A 832 3.61 -32.27 20.82
N LEU A 833 3.83 -33.52 20.40
CA LEU A 833 4.32 -33.88 19.07
C LEU A 833 3.25 -33.75 17.98
N ARG A 834 1.98 -33.72 18.36
CA ARG A 834 0.84 -33.62 17.44
C ARG A 834 0.37 -32.18 17.22
N ARG A 835 0.88 -31.23 17.96
CA ARG A 835 0.47 -29.82 17.90
C ARG A 835 1.21 -29.07 16.79
N PRO A 836 0.56 -28.15 16.05
CA PRO A 836 1.21 -27.32 15.03
C PRO A 836 2.44 -26.57 15.56
N GLN A 837 2.43 -26.24 16.85
CA GLN A 837 3.55 -25.60 17.52
C GLN A 837 4.84 -26.38 17.48
N ASP A 838 4.82 -27.70 17.29
CA ASP A 838 6.06 -28.45 17.17
C ASP A 838 6.82 -28.10 15.90
N TYR A 839 6.12 -27.63 14.88
CA TYR A 839 6.68 -27.21 13.61
C TYR A 839 7.08 -25.75 13.62
N PHE A 840 6.26 -24.95 14.24
CA PHE A 840 6.59 -23.58 14.59
C PHE A 840 7.26 -23.49 15.97
N HIS A 841 7.34 -24.59 16.72
CA HIS A 841 7.72 -24.68 18.13
C HIS A 841 9.05 -24.03 18.43
N ARG A 842 10.09 -24.31 17.66
CA ARG A 842 11.40 -23.68 17.83
C ARG A 842 11.35 -22.18 17.66
N LEU A 843 10.34 -21.70 16.97
CA LEU A 843 10.13 -20.31 16.62
C LEU A 843 9.25 -19.60 17.66
N TRP A 844 8.25 -20.28 18.17
CA TRP A 844 7.24 -19.68 19.04
C TRP A 844 7.40 -19.98 20.52
N SER A 845 7.68 -21.20 20.90
CA SER A 845 7.75 -21.58 22.30
C SER A 845 8.96 -21.03 23.04
N LEU A 846 10.08 -20.79 22.35
CA LEU A 846 11.25 -20.12 22.91
C LEU A 846 11.06 -18.63 23.09
N ALA A 847 10.13 -18.03 22.34
CA ALA A 847 9.90 -16.59 22.34
C ALA A 847 8.75 -16.17 23.27
N PHE A 848 7.76 -17.04 23.52
CA PHE A 848 6.51 -16.65 24.14
C PHE A 848 6.03 -17.65 25.17
N ARG A 849 6.68 -17.69 26.32
CA ARG A 849 6.10 -18.29 27.52
C ARG A 849 5.06 -17.35 28.10
N ALA A 850 4.05 -17.87 28.81
CA ALA A 850 3.06 -17.03 29.48
C ALA A 850 3.70 -16.04 30.46
N SER A 851 4.76 -16.44 31.16
CA SER A 851 5.61 -15.56 31.99
C SER A 851 6.27 -14.43 31.20
N ASP A 852 6.79 -14.72 30.02
CA ASP A 852 7.44 -13.70 29.17
C ASP A 852 6.43 -12.64 28.66
N LEU A 853 5.16 -13.01 28.52
CA LEU A 853 4.09 -12.07 28.17
C LEU A 853 3.68 -11.19 29.34
N ALA A 854 3.75 -11.69 30.55
CA ALA A 854 3.52 -10.92 31.77
C ALA A 854 4.67 -9.93 32.04
N ASP A 855 5.92 -10.40 31.91
CA ASP A 855 7.11 -9.56 32.06
C ASP A 855 7.21 -8.43 31.02
N MET A 856 6.62 -8.60 29.86
CA MET A 856 6.51 -7.51 28.87
C MET A 856 5.64 -6.35 29.35
N ASP A 857 4.73 -6.60 30.27
CA ASP A 857 3.83 -5.58 30.82
C ASP A 857 4.58 -4.62 31.74
N ASP A 858 5.46 -5.15 32.56
CA ASP A 858 6.22 -4.37 33.56
C ASP A 858 7.40 -3.62 32.91
N GLY A 859 7.95 -4.12 31.78
CA GLY A 859 9.10 -3.52 31.11
C GLY A 859 8.76 -2.42 30.09
N LEU A 860 7.51 -2.37 29.61
CA LEU A 860 7.10 -1.37 28.61
C LEU A 860 6.73 -0.01 29.22
N HIS A 861 6.50 0.06 30.53
CA HIS A 861 6.12 1.30 31.20
C HIS A 861 7.30 2.19 31.62
N ASP A 862 8.51 1.64 31.79
CA ASP A 862 9.61 2.41 32.39
C ASP A 862 10.71 2.87 31.41
N ASP A 863 10.86 2.28 30.20
CA ASP A 863 12.00 2.58 29.34
C ASP A 863 11.68 2.52 27.83
N THR A 864 10.51 2.94 27.38
CA THR A 864 10.33 3.20 25.95
C THR A 864 11.19 4.40 25.60
N PRO A 865 12.25 4.29 24.77
CA PRO A 865 12.83 5.48 24.23
C PRO A 865 11.70 6.16 23.45
N ALA A 866 11.25 7.29 23.99
CA ALA A 866 10.41 8.18 23.23
C ALA A 866 11.10 8.36 21.90
N PHE A 867 10.52 7.86 20.81
CA PHE A 867 10.84 8.39 19.51
C PHE A 867 10.49 9.84 19.63
N THR A 868 11.52 10.64 19.91
CA THR A 868 11.40 12.07 20.07
C THR A 868 10.69 12.58 18.83
N LYS A 869 9.53 13.19 19.04
CA LYS A 869 8.85 14.02 18.07
C LYS A 869 9.67 15.27 17.73
N ASP A 870 10.89 15.34 18.21
CA ASP A 870 11.79 16.47 18.05
C ASP A 870 12.81 16.16 16.97
N ALA A 871 12.38 16.39 15.74
CA ALA A 871 13.24 16.90 14.68
C ALA A 871 12.31 17.70 13.77
N GLU A 872 12.25 19.02 14.08
CA GLU A 872 11.78 20.02 13.15
C GLU A 872 12.49 19.96 11.79
#